data_434ab4352b160dba948a27dbfdf66f0d
#
_entry.id   434ab4352b160dba948a27dbfdf66f0d
#
_cell.length_a   1.000
_cell.length_b   1.000
_cell.length_c   1.000
_cell.angle_alpha   90.00
_cell.angle_beta   90.00
_cell.angle_gamma   90.00
#
_symmetry.space_group_name_H-M   'P 1'
#
loop_
_entity.id
_entity.type
_entity.pdbx_description
1 polymer ?
#
loop_
_entity_poly.entity_id
_entity_poly.type
_entity_poly.pdbx_seq_one_letter_code
_entity_poly.pdbx_strand_id
1 'polypeptide(L)'
;MKNDKFNLWQVLLPLLPLLILLASCRKSAEETADNLRIEKLHQLDELLNAQSPQAKTEIEKGMKLAKDSLTFYEYYARKGRWFCQSATPDSTVGYVDRTLRFALRQPDTPRRNGLLAYTYNCQGINYHNFHRKADEVVSLYQSAYAYSMRSDVQHQAPSICANLGDAYLFKNQLPQAASWYRRALFLVDSLQLPKEENVSLYVGLATIYLKLNDFDASLQCYQQTEDHLPQMSLAMQAYYLNNYGNYYYYKKDYAQSLRKFLQLKQLLEKHKKGDCFDMYLCKLNMADVYLNLDSIAQSEKYLAESEPFMVANHDREAVYYCNTIHIGQEVKKGDMAAVTRILDSERQQFGEDLSNLVAFNLRQIRNQYLQRYYLAKGDYRMAFENLRRDMQKNDSLEHNRIKMRASEIMDRFTQDTLKLHHDLVLEHKTAQLNQTRSIALAVVLLILLLCMFFVIKSMRSGKRLEESRHRVLQLKLEGARNRISPHFVFNVLNNKILHAGTAEADELMGLARLIRSNLDLSCQPKVSLAAEIGFVKQYLAVETPLMGDDFDFSLQIDPEVDVENTYIPSMFVQILVENALVHGLRGWEGRKSLQVKVGRKQPGYTVVSVLDNGRGFDIRQKGKKRTGLGIITQTLAVVNEHNRHKMTFSLQNRKAEDGSVAGCLAQVCIPDGFVI
;
A
#
# COMPACT_ATOMS: atom_id res chain seq x y z
N MET A 1 21.35 34.29 34.38
CA MET A 1 21.76 33.02 33.75
C MET A 1 20.64 32.00 33.95
N LYS A 2 19.74 31.83 32.96
CA LYS A 2 18.74 30.76 32.95
C LYS A 2 19.27 29.69 32.01
N ASN A 3 19.57 28.50 32.52
CA ASN A 3 19.94 27.31 31.77
C ASN A 3 18.72 26.84 30.99
N ASP A 4 18.68 27.11 29.70
CA ASP A 4 17.81 26.41 28.77
C ASP A 4 18.37 24.99 28.56
N LYS A 5 17.84 24.01 29.30
CA LYS A 5 18.05 22.60 29.02
C LYS A 5 17.34 22.30 27.68
N PHE A 6 18.14 22.20 26.62
CA PHE A 6 17.72 21.77 25.29
C PHE A 6 17.08 20.37 25.42
N ASN A 7 15.78 20.31 25.33
CA ASN A 7 15.03 19.08 25.54
C ASN A 7 15.12 18.25 24.23
N LEU A 8 16.10 17.33 24.17
CA LEU A 8 16.37 16.45 23.00
C LEU A 8 15.10 15.75 22.47
N TRP A 9 14.13 15.52 23.33
CA TRP A 9 12.83 14.92 22.99
C TRP A 9 11.94 15.81 22.13
N GLN A 10 12.11 17.13 22.18
CA GLN A 10 11.33 18.05 21.32
C GLN A 10 11.77 18.02 19.85
N VAL A 11 13.00 17.55 19.58
CA VAL A 11 13.53 17.40 18.22
C VAL A 11 13.34 15.96 17.72
N LEU A 12 13.43 14.95 18.60
CA LEU A 12 13.31 13.54 18.23
C LEU A 12 11.85 13.09 17.98
N LEU A 13 10.89 13.63 18.72
CA LEU A 13 9.48 13.25 18.59
C LEU A 13 8.89 13.51 17.19
N PRO A 14 9.12 14.65 16.52
CA PRO A 14 8.63 14.89 15.17
C PRO A 14 9.39 14.09 14.08
N LEU A 15 10.59 13.55 14.38
CA LEU A 15 11.37 12.72 13.44
C LEU A 15 10.96 11.24 13.46
N LEU A 16 10.31 10.77 14.53
CA LEU A 16 9.88 9.38 14.68
C LEU A 16 8.93 8.90 13.55
N PRO A 17 7.89 9.67 13.15
CA PRO A 17 7.05 9.29 12.00
C PRO A 17 7.80 9.24 10.69
N LEU A 18 8.78 10.12 10.49
CA LEU A 18 9.61 10.15 9.28
C LEU A 18 10.53 8.93 9.19
N LEU A 19 11.09 8.48 10.31
CA LEU A 19 11.90 7.26 10.41
C LEU A 19 11.06 6.00 10.16
N ILE A 20 9.83 5.94 10.67
CA ILE A 20 8.89 4.83 10.42
C ILE A 20 8.48 4.81 8.92
N LEU A 21 8.23 5.96 8.31
CA LEU A 21 7.92 6.08 6.89
C LEU A 21 9.10 5.65 6.01
N LEU A 22 10.31 6.06 6.34
CA LEU A 22 11.54 5.66 5.63
C LEU A 22 11.81 4.15 5.76
N ALA A 23 11.58 3.56 6.94
CA ALA A 23 11.71 2.13 7.16
C ALA A 23 10.65 1.32 6.38
N SER A 24 9.41 1.81 6.31
CA SER A 24 8.34 1.18 5.53
C SER A 24 8.59 1.27 4.02
N CYS A 25 9.08 2.41 3.52
CA CYS A 25 9.48 2.58 2.12
C CYS A 25 10.65 1.67 1.73
N ARG A 26 11.65 1.49 2.60
CA ARG A 26 12.77 0.59 2.36
C ARG A 26 12.32 -0.87 2.30
N LYS A 27 11.45 -1.30 3.21
CA LYS A 27 10.88 -2.66 3.22
C LYS A 27 10.04 -2.93 1.95
N SER A 28 9.25 -1.98 1.52
CA SER A 28 8.48 -2.08 0.26
C SER A 28 9.38 -2.17 -0.98
N ALA A 29 10.50 -1.45 -1.02
CA ALA A 29 11.44 -1.50 -2.13
C ALA A 29 12.22 -2.83 -2.18
N GLU A 30 12.61 -3.38 -1.04
CA GLU A 30 13.25 -4.70 -0.93
C GLU A 30 12.30 -5.81 -1.37
N GLU A 31 11.04 -5.79 -0.94
CA GLU A 31 9.99 -6.74 -1.32
C GLU A 31 9.69 -6.69 -2.83
N THR A 32 9.66 -5.51 -3.43
CA THR A 32 9.48 -5.32 -4.87
C THR A 32 10.67 -5.89 -5.66
N ALA A 33 11.91 -5.71 -5.17
CA ALA A 33 13.10 -6.25 -5.80
C ALA A 33 13.16 -7.78 -5.75
N ASP A 34 12.74 -8.40 -4.63
CA ASP A 34 12.68 -9.85 -4.48
C ASP A 34 11.58 -10.46 -5.37
N ASN A 35 10.42 -9.84 -5.47
CA ASN A 35 9.35 -10.29 -6.37
C ASN A 35 9.81 -10.26 -7.83
N LEU A 36 10.49 -9.19 -8.26
CA LEU A 36 11.04 -9.10 -9.62
C LEU A 36 12.11 -10.17 -9.89
N ARG A 37 12.93 -10.51 -8.89
CA ARG A 37 13.92 -11.58 -8.98
C ARG A 37 13.25 -12.94 -9.18
N ILE A 38 12.24 -13.24 -8.35
CA ILE A 38 11.47 -14.50 -8.42
C ILE A 38 10.80 -14.64 -9.78
N GLU A 39 10.17 -13.59 -10.28
CA GLU A 39 9.53 -13.59 -11.59
C GLU A 39 10.52 -13.87 -12.73
N LYS A 40 11.68 -13.23 -12.72
CA LYS A 40 12.74 -13.49 -13.72
C LYS A 40 13.25 -14.93 -13.70
N LEU A 41 13.40 -15.50 -12.50
CA LEU A 41 13.81 -16.89 -12.35
C LEU A 41 12.72 -17.86 -12.85
N HIS A 42 11.46 -17.53 -12.62
CA HIS A 42 10.31 -18.29 -13.13
C HIS A 42 10.28 -18.29 -14.67
N GLN A 43 10.35 -17.11 -15.29
CA GLN A 43 10.42 -17.00 -16.76
C GLN A 43 11.58 -17.80 -17.36
N LEU A 44 12.75 -17.81 -16.69
CA LEU A 44 13.89 -18.61 -17.11
C LEU A 44 13.62 -20.10 -16.96
N ASP A 45 12.94 -20.54 -15.91
CA ASP A 45 12.55 -21.93 -15.71
C ASP A 45 11.55 -22.40 -16.78
N GLU A 46 10.63 -21.55 -17.23
CA GLU A 46 9.75 -21.81 -18.36
C GLU A 46 10.52 -22.00 -19.66
N LEU A 47 11.51 -21.15 -19.96
CA LEU A 47 12.39 -21.30 -21.11
C LEU A 47 13.18 -22.61 -21.07
N LEU A 48 13.63 -23.03 -19.89
CA LEU A 48 14.30 -24.31 -19.68
C LEU A 48 13.34 -25.48 -19.90
N ASN A 49 12.12 -25.40 -19.37
CA ASN A 49 11.10 -26.44 -19.57
C ASN A 49 10.72 -26.60 -21.06
N ALA A 50 10.63 -25.49 -21.79
CA ALA A 50 10.39 -25.47 -23.22
C ALA A 50 11.60 -25.86 -24.07
N GLN A 51 12.75 -26.17 -23.45
CA GLN A 51 14.03 -26.44 -24.11
C GLN A 51 14.45 -25.34 -25.11
N SER A 52 14.11 -24.08 -24.80
CA SER A 52 14.38 -22.95 -25.67
C SER A 52 15.88 -22.62 -25.72
N PRO A 53 16.46 -22.41 -26.92
CA PRO A 53 17.86 -21.98 -27.06
C PRO A 53 18.15 -20.66 -26.36
N GLN A 54 17.14 -19.81 -26.15
CA GLN A 54 17.24 -18.52 -25.44
C GLN A 54 17.60 -18.70 -23.97
N ALA A 55 17.24 -19.83 -23.34
CA ALA A 55 17.54 -20.12 -21.95
C ALA A 55 19.03 -19.98 -21.63
N LYS A 56 19.91 -20.50 -22.51
CA LYS A 56 21.37 -20.41 -22.33
C LYS A 56 21.85 -18.95 -22.27
N THR A 57 21.36 -18.13 -23.20
CA THR A 57 21.73 -16.71 -23.28
C THR A 57 21.29 -15.93 -22.04
N GLU A 58 20.05 -16.16 -21.57
CA GLU A 58 19.53 -15.51 -20.36
C GLU A 58 20.26 -15.98 -19.09
N ILE A 59 20.65 -17.25 -19.00
CA ILE A 59 21.49 -17.76 -17.90
C ILE A 59 22.84 -17.03 -17.88
N GLU A 60 23.54 -16.95 -19.01
CA GLU A 60 24.87 -16.32 -19.08
C GLU A 60 24.80 -14.81 -18.79
N LYS A 61 23.74 -14.14 -19.27
CA LYS A 61 23.47 -12.73 -18.95
C LYS A 61 23.19 -12.53 -17.47
N GLY A 62 22.34 -13.39 -16.87
CA GLY A 62 22.02 -13.33 -15.44
C GLY A 62 23.23 -13.53 -14.55
N MET A 63 24.11 -14.48 -14.89
CA MET A 63 25.38 -14.71 -14.18
C MET A 63 26.32 -13.49 -14.24
N LYS A 64 26.42 -12.81 -15.40
CA LYS A 64 27.25 -11.60 -15.57
C LYS A 64 26.70 -10.40 -14.82
N LEU A 65 25.39 -10.27 -14.71
CA LEU A 65 24.71 -9.14 -14.06
C LEU A 65 24.46 -9.36 -12.57
N ALA A 66 24.81 -10.52 -12.02
CA ALA A 66 24.60 -10.86 -10.62
C ALA A 66 25.37 -9.91 -9.70
N LYS A 67 24.65 -9.25 -8.78
CA LYS A 67 25.23 -8.31 -7.82
C LYS A 67 25.70 -8.96 -6.52
N ASP A 68 25.19 -10.15 -6.22
CA ASP A 68 25.53 -10.94 -5.04
C ASP A 68 25.75 -12.41 -5.42
N SER A 69 26.42 -13.15 -4.53
CA SER A 69 26.77 -14.54 -4.76
C SER A 69 25.55 -15.46 -4.85
N LEU A 70 24.47 -15.20 -4.10
CA LEU A 70 23.25 -16.00 -4.18
C LEU A 70 22.60 -15.86 -5.56
N THR A 71 22.46 -14.63 -6.08
CA THR A 71 21.97 -14.39 -7.46
C THR A 71 22.84 -15.12 -8.48
N PHE A 72 24.15 -15.06 -8.36
CA PHE A 72 25.05 -15.78 -9.27
C PHE A 72 24.75 -17.28 -9.25
N TYR A 73 24.63 -17.90 -8.06
CA TYR A 73 24.40 -19.34 -7.95
C TYR A 73 22.98 -19.76 -8.33
N GLU A 74 21.98 -18.87 -8.24
CA GLU A 74 20.63 -19.12 -8.78
C GLU A 74 20.67 -19.36 -10.30
N TYR A 75 21.43 -18.55 -11.05
CA TYR A 75 21.65 -18.76 -12.48
C TYR A 75 22.61 -19.92 -12.76
N TYR A 76 23.63 -20.12 -11.92
CA TYR A 76 24.61 -21.21 -12.07
C TYR A 76 23.97 -22.58 -11.91
N ALA A 77 23.01 -22.74 -10.99
CA ALA A 77 22.22 -23.97 -10.85
C ALA A 77 21.37 -24.24 -12.12
N ARG A 78 20.79 -23.21 -12.71
CA ARG A 78 20.03 -23.30 -13.96
C ARG A 78 20.89 -23.68 -15.15
N LYS A 79 22.15 -23.25 -15.14
CA LYS A 79 23.14 -23.75 -16.14
C LYS A 79 23.36 -25.25 -16.01
N GLY A 80 23.42 -25.77 -14.80
CA GLY A 80 23.46 -27.22 -14.56
C GLY A 80 22.24 -27.94 -15.12
N ARG A 81 21.02 -27.41 -14.93
CA ARG A 81 19.80 -27.98 -15.52
C ARG A 81 19.81 -27.96 -17.05
N TRP A 82 20.30 -26.89 -17.65
CA TRP A 82 20.42 -26.78 -19.10
C TRP A 82 21.32 -27.90 -19.66
N PHE A 83 22.46 -28.22 -19.02
CA PHE A 83 23.33 -29.33 -19.40
C PHE A 83 22.66 -30.71 -19.23
N CYS A 84 21.86 -30.90 -18.18
CA CYS A 84 21.09 -32.11 -17.98
C CYS A 84 20.13 -32.39 -19.16
N GLN A 85 19.49 -31.35 -19.67
CA GLN A 85 18.58 -31.45 -20.81
C GLN A 85 19.31 -31.61 -22.17
N SER A 86 20.57 -31.16 -22.23
CA SER A 86 21.40 -31.22 -23.47
C SER A 86 22.19 -32.54 -23.63
N ALA A 87 21.80 -33.59 -22.93
CA ALA A 87 22.43 -34.91 -22.94
C ALA A 87 23.92 -34.93 -22.51
N THR A 88 24.33 -34.01 -21.64
CA THR A 88 25.68 -33.98 -21.04
C THR A 88 25.59 -34.11 -19.52
N PRO A 89 25.13 -35.27 -19.00
CA PRO A 89 24.81 -35.45 -17.58
C PRO A 89 25.99 -35.24 -16.64
N ASP A 90 27.21 -35.63 -17.06
CA ASP A 90 28.44 -35.48 -16.25
C ASP A 90 28.76 -34.01 -15.98
N SER A 91 28.47 -33.11 -16.93
CA SER A 91 28.63 -31.68 -16.73
C SER A 91 27.67 -31.14 -15.64
N THR A 92 26.45 -31.69 -15.55
CA THR A 92 25.46 -31.32 -14.55
C THR A 92 25.97 -31.52 -13.12
N VAL A 93 26.65 -32.65 -12.85
CA VAL A 93 27.16 -33.00 -11.53
C VAL A 93 28.08 -31.90 -10.99
N GLY A 94 28.99 -31.38 -11.81
CA GLY A 94 29.90 -30.31 -11.41
C GLY A 94 29.19 -29.00 -11.01
N TYR A 95 28.11 -28.63 -11.72
CA TYR A 95 27.30 -27.44 -11.38
C TYR A 95 26.51 -27.64 -10.08
N VAL A 96 25.90 -28.79 -9.91
CA VAL A 96 25.13 -29.16 -8.73
C VAL A 96 26.01 -29.17 -7.49
N ASP A 97 27.14 -29.86 -7.51
CA ASP A 97 28.05 -30.00 -6.38
C ASP A 97 28.62 -28.65 -5.91
N ARG A 98 28.97 -27.79 -6.85
CA ARG A 98 29.48 -26.45 -6.50
C ARG A 98 28.41 -25.61 -5.86
N THR A 99 27.15 -25.67 -6.40
CA THR A 99 26.00 -24.94 -5.86
C THR A 99 25.65 -25.42 -4.46
N LEU A 100 25.59 -26.74 -4.23
CA LEU A 100 25.31 -27.32 -2.92
C LEU A 100 26.39 -26.92 -1.90
N ARG A 101 27.68 -27.06 -2.24
CA ARG A 101 28.78 -26.64 -1.34
C ARG A 101 28.70 -25.16 -0.98
N PHE A 102 28.32 -24.29 -1.90
CA PHE A 102 28.13 -22.89 -1.61
C PHE A 102 26.89 -22.65 -0.73
N ALA A 103 25.73 -23.16 -1.14
CA ALA A 103 24.45 -22.88 -0.48
C ALA A 103 24.40 -23.42 0.97
N LEU A 104 24.96 -24.60 1.21
CA LEU A 104 25.00 -25.21 2.55
C LEU A 104 25.82 -24.40 3.57
N ARG A 105 26.77 -23.57 3.11
CA ARG A 105 27.59 -22.68 3.96
C ARG A 105 26.91 -21.34 4.26
N GLN A 106 25.82 -21.01 3.55
CA GLN A 106 25.09 -19.75 3.75
C GLN A 106 24.16 -19.84 4.97
N PRO A 107 23.83 -18.70 5.60
CA PRO A 107 22.82 -18.65 6.67
C PRO A 107 21.47 -19.22 6.21
N ASP A 108 20.70 -19.79 7.15
CA ASP A 108 19.39 -20.34 6.86
C ASP A 108 18.38 -19.22 6.59
N THR A 109 18.18 -18.94 5.31
CA THR A 109 17.23 -17.92 4.80
C THR A 109 16.30 -18.55 3.79
N PRO A 110 15.08 -18.00 3.61
CA PRO A 110 14.14 -18.49 2.59
C PRO A 110 14.75 -18.54 1.18
N ARG A 111 15.53 -17.54 0.82
CA ARG A 111 16.21 -17.47 -0.47
C ARG A 111 17.25 -18.58 -0.66
N ARG A 112 18.09 -18.82 0.35
CA ARG A 112 19.04 -19.95 0.36
C ARG A 112 18.32 -21.29 0.21
N ASN A 113 17.18 -21.44 0.90
CA ASN A 113 16.38 -22.65 0.84
C ASN A 113 15.78 -22.86 -0.56
N GLY A 114 15.39 -21.79 -1.26
CA GLY A 114 14.96 -21.84 -2.67
C GLY A 114 16.08 -22.36 -3.59
N LEU A 115 17.31 -21.89 -3.41
CA LEU A 115 18.47 -22.37 -4.16
C LEU A 115 18.75 -23.86 -3.89
N LEU A 116 18.67 -24.29 -2.63
CA LEU A 116 18.87 -25.71 -2.26
C LEU A 116 17.77 -26.60 -2.84
N ALA A 117 16.52 -26.18 -2.74
CA ALA A 117 15.38 -26.91 -3.31
C ALA A 117 15.56 -27.14 -4.81
N TYR A 118 15.87 -26.07 -5.54
CA TYR A 118 16.13 -26.14 -6.98
C TYR A 118 17.30 -27.09 -7.31
N THR A 119 18.39 -26.99 -6.57
CA THR A 119 19.61 -27.75 -6.84
C THR A 119 19.43 -29.24 -6.56
N TYR A 120 18.78 -29.61 -5.44
CA TYR A 120 18.43 -31.00 -5.15
C TYR A 120 17.44 -31.58 -6.17
N ASN A 121 16.47 -30.77 -6.61
CA ASN A 121 15.55 -31.19 -7.67
C ASN A 121 16.29 -31.48 -9.00
N CYS A 122 17.22 -30.60 -9.40
CA CYS A 122 18.06 -30.83 -10.59
C CYS A 122 18.90 -32.09 -10.46
N GLN A 123 19.48 -32.35 -9.30
CA GLN A 123 20.24 -33.57 -9.04
C GLN A 123 19.34 -34.81 -9.13
N GLY A 124 18.13 -34.73 -8.56
CA GLY A 124 17.14 -35.81 -8.63
C GLY A 124 16.75 -36.13 -10.08
N ILE A 125 16.51 -35.10 -10.91
CA ILE A 125 16.20 -35.26 -12.34
C ILE A 125 17.38 -35.94 -13.07
N ASN A 126 18.61 -35.51 -12.82
CA ASN A 126 19.78 -36.10 -13.45
C ASN A 126 19.94 -37.60 -13.08
N TYR A 127 19.78 -37.93 -11.79
CA TYR A 127 19.86 -39.31 -11.32
C TYR A 127 18.72 -40.17 -11.87
N HIS A 128 17.50 -39.63 -11.90
CA HIS A 128 16.34 -40.34 -12.44
C HIS A 128 16.54 -40.71 -13.93
N ASN A 129 17.02 -39.78 -14.70
CA ASN A 129 17.15 -39.97 -16.18
C ASN A 129 18.35 -40.83 -16.58
N PHE A 130 19.49 -40.74 -15.84
CA PHE A 130 20.75 -41.30 -16.31
C PHE A 130 21.29 -42.40 -15.39
N HIS A 131 21.13 -42.29 -14.07
CA HIS A 131 21.73 -43.24 -13.11
C HIS A 131 20.77 -44.30 -12.58
N ARG A 132 19.46 -44.13 -12.72
CA ARG A 132 18.38 -45.06 -12.32
C ARG A 132 18.45 -45.60 -10.89
N LYS A 133 19.06 -44.87 -9.95
CA LYS A 133 19.17 -45.22 -8.54
C LYS A 133 17.93 -44.74 -7.77
N ALA A 134 16.86 -45.53 -7.82
CA ALA A 134 15.52 -45.11 -7.36
C ALA A 134 15.48 -44.61 -5.91
N ASP A 135 16.22 -45.20 -4.99
CA ASP A 135 16.22 -44.77 -3.57
C ASP A 135 16.95 -43.44 -3.38
N GLU A 136 18.07 -43.24 -4.07
CA GLU A 136 18.79 -41.99 -4.05
C GLU A 136 17.95 -40.86 -4.67
N VAL A 137 17.25 -41.13 -5.78
CA VAL A 137 16.33 -40.19 -6.44
C VAL A 137 15.25 -39.71 -5.50
N VAL A 138 14.58 -40.65 -4.79
CA VAL A 138 13.55 -40.31 -3.80
C VAL A 138 14.13 -39.42 -2.69
N SER A 139 15.30 -39.78 -2.15
CA SER A 139 15.95 -38.98 -1.08
C SER A 139 16.28 -37.55 -1.54
N LEU A 140 16.77 -37.38 -2.77
CA LEU A 140 17.07 -36.07 -3.36
C LEU A 140 15.82 -35.22 -3.51
N TYR A 141 14.74 -35.78 -4.05
CA TYR A 141 13.47 -35.05 -4.19
C TYR A 141 12.81 -34.76 -2.83
N GLN A 142 12.93 -35.65 -1.84
CA GLN A 142 12.47 -35.37 -0.47
C GLN A 142 13.22 -34.18 0.14
N SER A 143 14.56 -34.10 -0.06
CA SER A 143 15.36 -32.98 0.37
C SER A 143 14.93 -31.69 -0.37
N ALA A 144 14.73 -31.76 -1.69
CA ALA A 144 14.22 -30.64 -2.47
C ALA A 144 12.87 -30.14 -1.93
N TYR A 145 11.94 -31.05 -1.63
CA TYR A 145 10.64 -30.71 -1.08
C TYR A 145 10.76 -30.04 0.30
N ALA A 146 11.56 -30.59 1.19
CA ALA A 146 11.75 -30.05 2.54
C ALA A 146 12.31 -28.61 2.52
N TYR A 147 13.23 -28.31 1.60
CA TYR A 147 13.74 -26.95 1.41
C TYR A 147 12.74 -26.05 0.70
N SER A 148 11.99 -26.53 -0.30
CA SER A 148 11.00 -25.72 -1.03
C SER A 148 9.90 -25.19 -0.12
N MET A 149 9.46 -25.96 0.86
CA MET A 149 8.44 -25.55 1.84
C MET A 149 8.90 -24.44 2.79
N ARG A 150 10.20 -24.17 2.89
CA ARG A 150 10.81 -23.10 3.70
C ARG A 150 11.46 -22.01 2.85
N SER A 151 11.17 -22.01 1.55
CA SER A 151 11.78 -21.10 0.58
C SER A 151 10.87 -19.89 0.30
N ASP A 152 11.44 -18.89 -0.36
CA ASP A 152 10.74 -17.77 -0.99
C ASP A 152 10.13 -18.12 -2.35
N VAL A 153 10.43 -19.32 -2.90
CA VAL A 153 10.02 -19.80 -4.23
C VAL A 153 9.13 -21.05 -4.10
N GLN A 154 8.07 -20.97 -3.32
CA GLN A 154 7.18 -22.12 -3.07
C GLN A 154 6.46 -22.65 -4.32
N HIS A 155 6.33 -21.86 -5.38
CA HIS A 155 5.73 -22.28 -6.65
C HIS A 155 6.44 -23.47 -7.31
N GLN A 156 7.68 -23.81 -6.90
CA GLN A 156 8.39 -25.01 -7.37
C GLN A 156 7.94 -26.30 -6.66
N ALA A 157 7.26 -26.20 -5.53
CA ALA A 157 6.89 -27.38 -4.73
C ALA A 157 5.98 -28.38 -5.48
N PRO A 158 4.97 -27.95 -6.29
CA PRO A 158 4.16 -28.89 -7.06
C PRO A 158 4.99 -29.75 -8.02
N SER A 159 5.92 -29.17 -8.77
CA SER A 159 6.77 -29.91 -9.70
C SER A 159 7.71 -30.88 -8.99
N ILE A 160 8.20 -30.54 -7.81
CA ILE A 160 8.99 -31.45 -6.96
C ILE A 160 8.13 -32.60 -6.46
N CYS A 161 6.88 -32.34 -6.06
CA CYS A 161 5.94 -33.39 -5.68
C CYS A 161 5.61 -34.32 -6.86
N ALA A 162 5.45 -33.77 -8.07
CA ALA A 162 5.27 -34.56 -9.29
C ALA A 162 6.46 -35.49 -9.55
N ASN A 163 7.68 -34.98 -9.45
CA ASN A 163 8.91 -35.77 -9.57
C ASN A 163 9.01 -36.88 -8.53
N LEU A 164 8.55 -36.61 -7.28
CA LEU A 164 8.42 -37.65 -6.24
C LEU A 164 7.38 -38.70 -6.63
N GLY A 165 6.25 -38.27 -7.19
CA GLY A 165 5.23 -39.17 -7.74
C GLY A 165 5.81 -40.11 -8.79
N ASP A 166 6.56 -39.56 -9.76
CA ASP A 166 7.24 -40.32 -10.82
C ASP A 166 8.27 -41.31 -10.23
N ALA A 167 9.08 -40.87 -9.27
CA ALA A 167 10.07 -41.73 -8.63
C ALA A 167 9.45 -42.91 -7.86
N TYR A 168 8.36 -42.70 -7.17
CA TYR A 168 7.61 -43.75 -6.50
C TYR A 168 6.87 -44.66 -7.49
N LEU A 169 6.36 -44.09 -8.60
CA LEU A 169 5.75 -44.87 -9.68
C LEU A 169 6.78 -45.80 -10.33
N PHE A 170 8.01 -45.31 -10.56
CA PHE A 170 9.12 -46.14 -11.06
C PHE A 170 9.47 -47.28 -10.10
N LYS A 171 9.40 -47.05 -8.77
CA LYS A 171 9.52 -48.11 -7.75
C LYS A 171 8.32 -49.02 -7.65
N ASN A 172 7.28 -48.82 -8.45
CA ASN A 172 5.98 -49.50 -8.38
C ASN A 172 5.29 -49.38 -6.97
N GLN A 173 5.58 -48.29 -6.27
CA GLN A 173 4.95 -47.92 -4.99
C GLN A 173 3.74 -47.00 -5.28
N LEU A 174 2.67 -47.58 -5.83
CA LEU A 174 1.53 -46.85 -6.36
C LEU A 174 0.82 -45.94 -5.36
N PRO A 175 0.56 -46.37 -4.08
CA PRO A 175 -0.08 -45.50 -3.10
C PRO A 175 0.75 -44.22 -2.78
N GLN A 176 2.06 -44.39 -2.63
CA GLN A 176 2.96 -43.26 -2.36
C GLN A 176 3.03 -42.32 -3.56
N ALA A 177 3.12 -42.88 -4.78
CA ALA A 177 3.09 -42.08 -6.00
C ALA A 177 1.84 -41.22 -6.09
N ALA A 178 0.67 -41.82 -5.86
CA ALA A 178 -0.61 -41.12 -5.91
C ALA A 178 -0.72 -40.03 -4.81
N SER A 179 -0.23 -40.32 -3.62
CA SER A 179 -0.21 -39.35 -2.52
C SER A 179 0.59 -38.10 -2.90
N TRP A 180 1.76 -38.27 -3.55
CA TRP A 180 2.58 -37.14 -3.99
C TRP A 180 1.95 -36.35 -5.15
N TYR A 181 1.31 -37.00 -6.13
CA TYR A 181 0.56 -36.29 -7.16
C TYR A 181 -0.62 -35.49 -6.60
N ARG A 182 -1.39 -36.07 -5.64
CA ARG A 182 -2.46 -35.35 -4.97
C ARG A 182 -1.95 -34.19 -4.16
N ARG A 183 -0.80 -34.35 -3.51
CA ARG A 183 -0.14 -33.25 -2.81
C ARG A 183 0.29 -32.12 -3.75
N ALA A 184 0.77 -32.48 -4.96
CA ALA A 184 1.06 -31.50 -6.00
C ALA A 184 -0.19 -30.73 -6.43
N LEU A 185 -1.31 -31.43 -6.72
CA LEU A 185 -2.61 -30.80 -7.04
C LEU A 185 -3.07 -29.85 -5.94
N PHE A 186 -2.98 -30.25 -4.68
CA PHE A 186 -3.32 -29.41 -3.54
C PHE A 186 -2.46 -28.14 -3.49
N LEU A 187 -1.16 -28.25 -3.77
CA LEU A 187 -0.26 -27.11 -3.78
C LEU A 187 -0.52 -26.16 -4.97
N VAL A 188 -0.86 -26.70 -6.15
CA VAL A 188 -1.27 -25.86 -7.30
C VAL A 188 -2.49 -25.02 -6.93
N ASP A 189 -3.49 -25.64 -6.29
CA ASP A 189 -4.71 -24.94 -5.88
C ASP A 189 -4.45 -23.93 -4.76
N SER A 190 -3.71 -24.33 -3.71
CA SER A 190 -3.43 -23.48 -2.55
C SER A 190 -2.51 -22.29 -2.87
N LEU A 191 -1.60 -22.43 -3.85
CA LEU A 191 -0.71 -21.37 -4.33
C LEU A 191 -1.33 -20.57 -5.49
N GLN A 192 -2.56 -20.92 -5.90
CA GLN A 192 -3.29 -20.28 -7.01
C GLN A 192 -2.49 -20.26 -8.32
N LEU A 193 -1.78 -21.36 -8.60
CA LEU A 193 -1.01 -21.53 -9.84
C LEU A 193 -1.94 -21.83 -11.01
N PRO A 194 -1.46 -21.65 -12.27
CA PRO A 194 -2.25 -21.95 -13.46
C PRO A 194 -2.74 -23.40 -13.47
N LYS A 195 -4.01 -23.61 -13.79
CA LYS A 195 -4.64 -24.96 -13.80
C LYS A 195 -4.08 -25.88 -14.88
N GLU A 196 -3.42 -25.33 -15.87
CA GLU A 196 -2.70 -26.06 -16.91
C GLU A 196 -1.62 -26.97 -16.32
N GLU A 197 -1.02 -26.59 -15.18
CA GLU A 197 -0.05 -27.42 -14.44
C GLU A 197 -0.66 -28.73 -13.91
N ASN A 198 -1.98 -28.78 -13.72
CA ASN A 198 -2.67 -29.96 -13.23
C ASN A 198 -2.71 -31.11 -14.24
N VAL A 199 -2.55 -30.86 -15.54
CA VAL A 199 -2.76 -31.88 -16.57
C VAL A 199 -1.77 -33.05 -16.41
N SER A 200 -0.48 -32.76 -16.24
CA SER A 200 0.53 -33.80 -16.02
C SER A 200 0.26 -34.63 -14.76
N LEU A 201 -0.22 -33.98 -13.71
CA LEU A 201 -0.55 -34.60 -12.42
C LEU A 201 -1.74 -35.55 -12.55
N TYR A 202 -2.81 -35.13 -13.23
CA TYR A 202 -3.97 -35.99 -13.48
C TYR A 202 -3.63 -37.14 -14.41
N VAL A 203 -2.79 -36.97 -15.44
CA VAL A 203 -2.33 -38.04 -16.29
C VAL A 203 -1.48 -39.06 -15.52
N GLY A 204 -0.61 -38.57 -14.59
CA GLY A 204 0.11 -39.42 -13.65
C GLY A 204 -0.82 -40.25 -12.76
N LEU A 205 -1.82 -39.63 -12.18
CA LEU A 205 -2.86 -40.34 -11.39
C LEU A 205 -3.66 -41.33 -12.26
N ALA A 206 -4.08 -40.90 -13.45
CA ALA A 206 -4.79 -41.81 -14.39
C ALA A 206 -3.99 -43.07 -14.69
N THR A 207 -2.68 -42.93 -14.88
CA THR A 207 -1.76 -44.05 -15.11
C THR A 207 -1.69 -44.99 -13.91
N ILE A 208 -1.68 -44.46 -12.71
CA ILE A 208 -1.70 -45.25 -11.47
C ILE A 208 -3.01 -46.01 -11.32
N TYR A 209 -4.16 -45.35 -11.51
CA TYR A 209 -5.47 -46.00 -11.47
C TYR A 209 -5.62 -47.06 -12.55
N LEU A 210 -5.09 -46.80 -13.75
CA LEU A 210 -5.06 -47.77 -14.83
C LEU A 210 -4.26 -49.02 -14.43
N LYS A 211 -3.06 -48.85 -13.82
CA LYS A 211 -2.26 -49.99 -13.30
C LYS A 211 -2.96 -50.77 -12.22
N LEU A 212 -3.92 -50.19 -11.55
CA LEU A 212 -4.75 -50.85 -10.52
C LEU A 212 -6.05 -51.40 -11.12
N ASN A 213 -6.28 -51.33 -12.43
CA ASN A 213 -7.54 -51.67 -13.11
C ASN A 213 -8.75 -50.85 -12.56
N ASP A 214 -8.53 -49.69 -11.97
CA ASP A 214 -9.58 -48.75 -11.56
C ASP A 214 -9.91 -47.80 -12.70
N PHE A 215 -10.67 -48.32 -13.69
CA PHE A 215 -10.98 -47.61 -14.93
C PHE A 215 -11.82 -46.36 -14.69
N ASP A 216 -12.71 -46.37 -13.69
CA ASP A 216 -13.58 -45.21 -13.42
C ASP A 216 -12.78 -44.03 -12.85
N ALA A 217 -11.92 -44.28 -11.88
CA ALA A 217 -11.04 -43.24 -11.33
C ALA A 217 -10.03 -42.73 -12.38
N SER A 218 -9.49 -43.63 -13.25
CA SER A 218 -8.62 -43.24 -14.34
C SER A 218 -9.35 -42.32 -15.34
N LEU A 219 -10.59 -42.68 -15.73
CA LEU A 219 -11.40 -41.86 -16.65
C LEU A 219 -11.68 -40.46 -16.08
N GLN A 220 -12.06 -40.37 -14.80
CA GLN A 220 -12.28 -39.10 -14.12
C GLN A 220 -11.05 -38.18 -14.22
N CYS A 221 -9.84 -38.72 -14.05
CA CYS A 221 -8.60 -37.95 -14.20
C CYS A 221 -8.43 -37.38 -15.60
N TYR A 222 -8.71 -38.17 -16.66
CA TYR A 222 -8.65 -37.66 -18.05
C TYR A 222 -9.69 -36.58 -18.31
N GLN A 223 -10.93 -36.76 -17.83
CA GLN A 223 -12.00 -35.78 -17.99
C GLN A 223 -11.72 -34.42 -17.32
N GLN A 224 -11.01 -34.44 -16.18
CA GLN A 224 -10.60 -33.19 -15.47
C GLN A 224 -9.63 -32.30 -16.27
N THR A 225 -9.04 -32.83 -17.34
CA THR A 225 -7.97 -32.15 -18.09
C THR A 225 -8.28 -31.95 -19.57
N GLU A 226 -9.38 -32.50 -20.07
CA GLU A 226 -9.69 -32.50 -21.52
C GLU A 226 -9.86 -31.08 -22.09
N ASP A 227 -10.46 -30.16 -21.30
CA ASP A 227 -10.70 -28.78 -21.73
C ASP A 227 -9.39 -27.95 -21.82
N HIS A 228 -8.33 -28.36 -21.10
CA HIS A 228 -7.04 -27.65 -21.08
C HIS A 228 -6.07 -28.18 -22.13
N LEU A 229 -6.37 -29.32 -22.76
CA LEU A 229 -5.47 -30.00 -23.71
C LEU A 229 -5.01 -29.11 -24.87
N PRO A 230 -5.86 -28.30 -25.54
CA PRO A 230 -5.43 -27.48 -26.69
C PRO A 230 -4.37 -26.41 -26.34
N GLN A 231 -4.27 -26.02 -25.06
CA GLN A 231 -3.34 -25.00 -24.59
C GLN A 231 -1.98 -25.58 -24.17
N MET A 232 -1.88 -26.92 -24.11
CA MET A 232 -0.68 -27.63 -23.69
C MET A 232 0.41 -27.64 -24.76
N SER A 233 1.65 -27.85 -24.31
CA SER A 233 2.76 -28.12 -25.22
C SER A 233 2.48 -29.37 -26.09
N LEU A 234 3.05 -29.44 -27.29
CA LEU A 234 2.91 -30.59 -28.16
C LEU A 234 3.29 -31.91 -27.46
N ALA A 235 4.36 -31.89 -26.70
CA ALA A 235 4.82 -33.06 -25.93
C ALA A 235 3.78 -33.55 -24.92
N MET A 236 3.13 -32.60 -24.19
CA MET A 236 2.08 -32.95 -23.25
C MET A 236 0.82 -33.46 -23.91
N GLN A 237 0.42 -32.85 -25.04
CA GLN A 237 -0.71 -33.36 -25.83
C GLN A 237 -0.44 -34.79 -26.33
N ALA A 238 0.78 -35.06 -26.81
CA ALA A 238 1.17 -36.39 -27.24
C ALA A 238 1.16 -37.39 -26.06
N TYR A 239 1.73 -37.03 -24.94
CA TYR A 239 1.72 -37.83 -23.73
C TYR A 239 0.29 -38.15 -23.25
N TYR A 240 -0.59 -37.15 -23.22
CA TYR A 240 -2.00 -37.33 -22.83
C TYR A 240 -2.71 -38.31 -23.79
N LEU A 241 -2.64 -38.07 -25.09
CA LEU A 241 -3.34 -38.91 -26.08
C LEU A 241 -2.83 -40.36 -26.10
N ASN A 242 -1.50 -40.56 -25.94
CA ASN A 242 -0.91 -41.90 -25.83
C ASN A 242 -1.44 -42.64 -24.62
N ASN A 243 -1.42 -42.02 -23.43
CA ASN A 243 -1.90 -42.66 -22.21
C ASN A 243 -3.42 -42.88 -22.24
N TYR A 244 -4.20 -41.96 -22.81
CA TYR A 244 -5.64 -42.14 -22.96
C TYR A 244 -6.00 -43.23 -23.99
N GLY A 245 -5.18 -43.40 -25.04
CA GLY A 245 -5.27 -44.55 -25.96
C GLY A 245 -5.02 -45.86 -25.21
N ASN A 246 -4.00 -45.92 -24.35
CA ASN A 246 -3.69 -47.08 -23.52
C ASN A 246 -4.81 -47.36 -22.50
N TYR A 247 -5.46 -46.36 -21.92
CA TYR A 247 -6.63 -46.54 -21.07
C TYR A 247 -7.73 -47.34 -21.75
N TYR A 248 -8.13 -46.95 -22.96
CA TYR A 248 -9.14 -47.66 -23.74
C TYR A 248 -8.68 -49.05 -24.16
N TYR A 249 -7.37 -49.23 -24.46
CA TYR A 249 -6.77 -50.52 -24.76
C TYR A 249 -6.97 -51.50 -23.60
N TYR A 250 -6.58 -51.11 -22.37
CA TYR A 250 -6.72 -52.00 -21.21
C TYR A 250 -8.18 -52.20 -20.80
N LYS A 251 -9.06 -51.23 -21.05
CA LYS A 251 -10.51 -51.41 -20.93
C LYS A 251 -11.10 -52.34 -21.97
N LYS A 252 -10.31 -52.78 -22.95
CA LYS A 252 -10.69 -53.59 -24.09
C LYS A 252 -11.66 -52.89 -25.06
N ASP A 253 -11.77 -51.55 -25.01
CA ASP A 253 -12.48 -50.74 -26.01
C ASP A 253 -11.49 -50.32 -27.10
N TYR A 254 -11.15 -51.30 -27.96
CA TYR A 254 -10.15 -51.13 -29.01
C TYR A 254 -10.54 -50.09 -30.05
N ALA A 255 -11.83 -49.88 -30.26
CA ALA A 255 -12.31 -48.86 -31.20
C ALA A 255 -12.00 -47.45 -30.72
N GLN A 256 -12.24 -47.15 -29.44
CA GLN A 256 -11.89 -45.87 -28.84
C GLN A 256 -10.37 -45.71 -28.69
N SER A 257 -9.66 -46.79 -28.36
CA SER A 257 -8.19 -46.77 -28.29
C SER A 257 -7.59 -46.37 -29.63
N LEU A 258 -8.03 -47.01 -30.73
CA LEU A 258 -7.59 -46.67 -32.09
C LEU A 258 -7.90 -45.19 -32.42
N ARG A 259 -9.06 -44.70 -32.03
CA ARG A 259 -9.46 -43.30 -32.25
C ARG A 259 -8.49 -42.32 -31.60
N LYS A 260 -8.07 -42.57 -30.34
CA LYS A 260 -7.10 -41.74 -29.62
C LYS A 260 -5.70 -41.83 -30.24
N PHE A 261 -5.24 -42.99 -30.65
CA PHE A 261 -3.95 -43.12 -31.34
C PHE A 261 -3.97 -42.49 -32.76
N LEU A 262 -5.08 -42.52 -33.47
CA LEU A 262 -5.22 -41.77 -34.72
C LEU A 262 -5.18 -40.26 -34.51
N GLN A 263 -5.80 -39.75 -33.44
CA GLN A 263 -5.69 -38.34 -33.05
C GLN A 263 -4.23 -37.96 -32.74
N LEU A 264 -3.52 -38.80 -31.99
CA LEU A 264 -2.09 -38.60 -31.70
C LEU A 264 -1.26 -38.56 -32.99
N LYS A 265 -1.45 -39.54 -33.88
CA LYS A 265 -0.76 -39.61 -35.18
C LYS A 265 -0.98 -38.34 -35.99
N GLN A 266 -2.24 -37.88 -36.13
CA GLN A 266 -2.60 -36.68 -36.88
C GLN A 266 -1.97 -35.43 -36.25
N LEU A 267 -1.94 -35.33 -34.91
CA LEU A 267 -1.31 -34.24 -34.18
C LEU A 267 0.19 -34.13 -34.48
N LEU A 268 0.90 -35.27 -34.45
CA LEU A 268 2.34 -35.32 -34.72
C LEU A 268 2.64 -35.00 -36.19
N GLU A 269 1.84 -35.52 -37.13
CA GLU A 269 1.96 -35.22 -38.58
C GLU A 269 1.77 -33.73 -38.85
N LYS A 270 0.74 -33.10 -38.27
CA LYS A 270 0.47 -31.68 -38.41
C LYS A 270 1.68 -30.82 -37.98
N HIS A 271 2.39 -31.26 -36.97
CA HIS A 271 3.57 -30.55 -36.42
C HIS A 271 4.90 -31.02 -37.04
N LYS A 272 4.86 -31.80 -38.18
CA LYS A 272 6.03 -32.33 -38.88
C LYS A 272 6.95 -33.19 -37.99
N LYS A 273 6.36 -33.89 -37.01
CA LYS A 273 7.05 -34.86 -36.14
C LYS A 273 6.82 -36.31 -36.57
N GLY A 274 6.85 -36.57 -37.87
CA GLY A 274 6.65 -37.91 -38.42
C GLY A 274 7.78 -38.89 -38.12
N ASP A 275 8.95 -38.38 -37.79
CA ASP A 275 10.14 -39.20 -37.49
C ASP A 275 10.63 -38.86 -36.04
N CYS A 276 9.82 -39.29 -35.07
CA CYS A 276 10.16 -39.14 -33.65
C CYS A 276 9.70 -40.38 -32.86
N PHE A 277 10.25 -40.55 -31.67
CA PHE A 277 9.92 -41.68 -30.78
C PHE A 277 8.43 -41.83 -30.56
N ASP A 278 7.71 -40.74 -30.26
CA ASP A 278 6.26 -40.75 -29.99
C ASP A 278 5.45 -41.25 -31.18
N MET A 279 5.90 -40.94 -32.43
CA MET A 279 5.24 -41.42 -33.63
C MET A 279 5.42 -42.94 -33.78
N TYR A 280 6.62 -43.45 -33.59
CA TYR A 280 6.90 -44.89 -33.71
C TYR A 280 6.22 -45.68 -32.59
N LEU A 281 6.20 -45.16 -31.34
CA LEU A 281 5.43 -45.75 -30.23
C LEU A 281 3.92 -45.75 -30.53
N CYS A 282 3.39 -44.67 -31.08
CA CYS A 282 2.00 -44.61 -31.51
C CYS A 282 1.67 -45.68 -32.56
N LYS A 283 2.52 -45.84 -33.59
CA LYS A 283 2.35 -46.88 -34.61
C LYS A 283 2.44 -48.28 -34.00
N LEU A 284 3.34 -48.53 -33.08
CA LEU A 284 3.46 -49.81 -32.37
C LEU A 284 2.21 -50.13 -31.58
N ASN A 285 1.68 -49.17 -30.83
CA ASN A 285 0.41 -49.32 -30.11
C ASN A 285 -0.78 -49.57 -31.07
N MET A 286 -0.81 -48.85 -32.20
CA MET A 286 -1.83 -49.08 -33.24
C MET A 286 -1.74 -50.51 -33.85
N ALA A 287 -0.52 -51.05 -34.02
CA ALA A 287 -0.33 -52.42 -34.51
C ALA A 287 -1.01 -53.44 -33.57
N ASP A 288 -0.84 -53.31 -32.27
CA ASP A 288 -1.48 -54.18 -31.28
C ASP A 288 -3.01 -53.98 -31.22
N VAL A 289 -3.48 -52.74 -31.29
CA VAL A 289 -4.92 -52.44 -31.35
C VAL A 289 -5.57 -53.05 -32.56
N TYR A 290 -4.96 -52.94 -33.78
CA TYR A 290 -5.45 -53.57 -35.00
C TYR A 290 -5.45 -55.08 -34.88
N LEU A 291 -4.43 -55.65 -34.25
CA LEU A 291 -4.41 -57.09 -33.98
C LEU A 291 -5.61 -57.53 -33.15
N ASN A 292 -5.96 -56.77 -32.10
CA ASN A 292 -7.13 -57.06 -31.25
C ASN A 292 -8.48 -56.78 -31.94
N LEU A 293 -8.47 -55.96 -33.01
CA LEU A 293 -9.63 -55.74 -33.92
C LEU A 293 -9.70 -56.73 -35.06
N ASP A 294 -8.94 -57.82 -35.03
CA ASP A 294 -8.84 -58.86 -36.08
C ASP A 294 -8.38 -58.33 -37.45
N SER A 295 -7.76 -57.17 -37.49
CA SER A 295 -7.24 -56.53 -38.72
C SER A 295 -5.75 -56.82 -38.87
N ILE A 296 -5.40 -58.13 -39.16
CA ILE A 296 -4.02 -58.61 -39.16
C ILE A 296 -3.15 -57.80 -40.13
N ALA A 297 -3.63 -57.57 -41.38
CA ALA A 297 -2.89 -56.84 -42.42
C ALA A 297 -2.51 -55.43 -42.00
N GLN A 298 -3.39 -54.70 -41.24
CA GLN A 298 -3.06 -53.37 -40.70
C GLN A 298 -2.06 -53.45 -39.52
N SER A 299 -2.21 -54.49 -38.68
CA SER A 299 -1.26 -54.75 -37.59
C SER A 299 0.16 -54.98 -38.15
N GLU A 300 0.30 -55.81 -39.16
CA GLU A 300 1.59 -56.10 -39.85
C GLU A 300 2.20 -54.83 -40.46
N LYS A 301 1.38 -54.02 -41.14
CA LYS A 301 1.83 -52.75 -41.72
C LYS A 301 2.41 -51.83 -40.68
N TYR A 302 1.68 -51.51 -39.62
CA TYR A 302 2.14 -50.57 -38.61
C TYR A 302 3.31 -51.11 -37.79
N LEU A 303 3.38 -52.42 -37.55
CA LEU A 303 4.51 -53.07 -36.91
C LEU A 303 5.76 -52.93 -37.78
N ALA A 304 5.70 -53.27 -39.06
CA ALA A 304 6.81 -53.13 -40.02
C ALA A 304 7.32 -51.67 -40.13
N GLU A 305 6.43 -50.69 -40.01
CA GLU A 305 6.84 -49.27 -40.00
C GLU A 305 7.55 -48.83 -38.68
N SER A 306 7.28 -49.48 -37.55
CA SER A 306 7.80 -49.05 -36.24
C SER A 306 8.98 -49.87 -35.72
N GLU A 307 9.01 -51.18 -36.01
CA GLU A 307 10.00 -52.13 -35.49
C GLU A 307 11.45 -51.75 -35.81
N PRO A 308 11.83 -51.33 -37.07
CA PRO A 308 13.22 -50.95 -37.36
C PRO A 308 13.75 -49.84 -36.47
N PHE A 309 12.91 -48.84 -36.13
CA PHE A 309 13.27 -47.75 -35.26
C PHE A 309 13.44 -48.24 -33.80
N MET A 310 12.55 -49.07 -33.29
CA MET A 310 12.59 -49.62 -31.94
C MET A 310 13.82 -50.52 -31.72
N VAL A 311 14.17 -51.36 -32.71
CA VAL A 311 15.36 -52.21 -32.69
C VAL A 311 16.64 -51.38 -32.71
N ALA A 312 16.71 -50.35 -33.57
CA ALA A 312 17.88 -49.46 -33.69
C ALA A 312 18.17 -48.69 -32.42
N ASN A 313 17.16 -48.33 -31.62
CA ASN A 313 17.32 -47.67 -30.35
C ASN A 313 17.72 -48.59 -29.17
N HIS A 314 17.86 -49.90 -29.42
CA HIS A 314 18.23 -50.91 -28.40
C HIS A 314 17.30 -50.92 -27.16
N ASP A 315 16.04 -50.49 -27.30
CA ASP A 315 15.07 -50.54 -26.24
C ASP A 315 14.52 -51.95 -26.06
N ARG A 316 14.96 -52.63 -25.01
CA ARG A 316 14.60 -54.04 -24.73
C ARG A 316 13.08 -54.21 -24.53
N GLU A 317 12.41 -53.26 -23.90
CA GLU A 317 10.95 -53.33 -23.70
C GLU A 317 10.20 -53.19 -25.04
N ALA A 318 10.64 -52.28 -25.90
CA ALA A 318 10.06 -52.09 -27.21
C ALA A 318 10.27 -53.32 -28.12
N VAL A 319 11.46 -53.93 -28.12
CA VAL A 319 11.72 -55.19 -28.86
C VAL A 319 10.86 -56.35 -28.33
N TYR A 320 10.75 -56.47 -27.01
CA TYR A 320 9.86 -57.46 -26.41
C TYR A 320 8.38 -57.24 -26.82
N TYR A 321 7.95 -55.98 -26.95
CA TYR A 321 6.60 -55.64 -27.38
C TYR A 321 6.38 -55.94 -28.87
N CYS A 322 7.34 -55.62 -29.74
CA CYS A 322 7.31 -56.04 -31.16
C CYS A 322 7.17 -57.55 -31.29
N ASN A 323 8.01 -58.34 -30.59
CA ASN A 323 7.91 -59.80 -30.57
C ASN A 323 6.56 -60.28 -30.04
N THR A 324 5.97 -59.58 -29.06
CA THR A 324 4.64 -59.91 -28.50
C THR A 324 3.55 -59.77 -29.57
N ILE A 325 3.59 -58.68 -30.35
CA ILE A 325 2.64 -58.46 -31.46
C ILE A 325 2.83 -59.51 -32.55
N HIS A 326 4.08 -59.83 -32.94
CA HIS A 326 4.37 -60.92 -33.87
C HIS A 326 3.80 -62.25 -33.38
N ILE A 327 4.03 -62.63 -32.13
CA ILE A 327 3.46 -63.85 -31.53
C ILE A 327 1.92 -63.80 -31.63
N GLY A 328 1.28 -62.70 -31.35
CA GLY A 328 -0.16 -62.51 -31.44
C GLY A 328 -0.68 -62.69 -32.88
N GLN A 329 0.04 -62.11 -33.87
CA GLN A 329 -0.27 -62.25 -35.30
C GLN A 329 -0.20 -63.74 -35.77
N GLU A 330 0.89 -64.42 -35.37
CA GLU A 330 1.08 -65.82 -35.80
C GLU A 330 0.10 -66.80 -35.09
N VAL A 331 -0.21 -66.51 -33.80
CA VAL A 331 -1.27 -67.25 -33.07
C VAL A 331 -2.61 -67.09 -33.77
N LYS A 332 -2.97 -65.93 -34.29
CA LYS A 332 -4.24 -65.68 -34.98
C LYS A 332 -4.26 -66.30 -36.38
N LYS A 333 -3.10 -66.35 -37.03
CA LYS A 333 -2.94 -67.08 -38.31
C LYS A 333 -2.93 -68.63 -38.16
N GLY A 334 -2.73 -69.12 -36.94
CA GLY A 334 -2.58 -70.53 -36.61
C GLY A 334 -1.18 -71.10 -36.93
N ASP A 335 -0.17 -70.28 -37.16
CA ASP A 335 1.23 -70.73 -37.34
C ASP A 335 1.98 -70.82 -36.01
N MET A 336 1.76 -71.93 -35.30
CA MET A 336 2.41 -72.23 -34.03
C MET A 336 3.91 -72.51 -34.19
N ALA A 337 4.37 -72.87 -35.37
CA ALA A 337 5.79 -73.10 -35.63
C ALA A 337 6.54 -71.75 -35.74
N ALA A 338 5.92 -70.73 -36.36
CA ALA A 338 6.45 -69.40 -36.34
C ALA A 338 6.57 -68.77 -34.88
N VAL A 339 5.55 -69.02 -34.05
CA VAL A 339 5.60 -68.62 -32.65
C VAL A 339 6.80 -69.24 -31.97
N THR A 340 7.03 -70.56 -32.21
CA THR A 340 8.18 -71.25 -31.56
C THR A 340 9.50 -70.59 -32.00
N ARG A 341 9.66 -70.33 -33.32
CA ARG A 341 10.87 -69.61 -33.80
C ARG A 341 11.12 -68.27 -33.19
N ILE A 342 10.07 -67.48 -32.99
CA ILE A 342 10.17 -66.15 -32.35
C ILE A 342 10.65 -66.32 -30.92
N LEU A 343 10.05 -67.23 -30.15
CA LEU A 343 10.42 -67.45 -28.76
C LEU A 343 11.84 -68.01 -28.59
N ASP A 344 12.29 -68.89 -29.50
CA ASP A 344 13.65 -69.43 -29.49
C ASP A 344 14.69 -68.37 -29.90
N SER A 345 14.41 -67.53 -30.89
CA SER A 345 15.25 -66.40 -31.28
C SER A 345 15.40 -65.39 -30.13
N GLU A 346 14.30 -65.07 -29.47
CA GLU A 346 14.32 -64.16 -28.31
C GLU A 346 15.17 -64.72 -27.16
N ARG A 347 15.00 -66.05 -26.87
CA ARG A 347 15.80 -66.70 -25.85
C ARG A 347 17.30 -66.73 -26.18
N GLN A 348 17.67 -66.91 -27.43
CA GLN A 348 19.07 -66.85 -27.89
C GLN A 348 19.65 -65.44 -27.75
N GLN A 349 18.84 -64.41 -28.08
CA GLN A 349 19.28 -63.03 -28.09
C GLN A 349 19.40 -62.43 -26.66
N PHE A 350 18.49 -62.73 -25.76
CA PHE A 350 18.35 -62.03 -24.46
C PHE A 350 18.46 -62.94 -23.25
N GLY A 351 18.52 -64.25 -23.39
CA GLY A 351 18.52 -65.25 -22.29
C GLY A 351 17.15 -65.53 -21.73
N GLU A 352 17.08 -66.42 -20.73
CA GLU A 352 15.80 -66.91 -20.15
C GLU A 352 15.03 -65.86 -19.31
N ASP A 353 15.68 -64.79 -18.88
CA ASP A 353 15.14 -63.86 -17.88
C ASP A 353 14.56 -62.54 -18.44
N LEU A 354 14.41 -62.37 -19.76
CA LEU A 354 13.90 -61.13 -20.35
C LEU A 354 12.54 -60.71 -19.77
N SER A 355 11.69 -61.70 -19.45
CA SER A 355 10.37 -61.41 -18.90
C SER A 355 10.39 -60.77 -17.52
N ASN A 356 11.48 -60.91 -16.75
CA ASN A 356 11.64 -60.28 -15.42
C ASN A 356 12.09 -58.82 -15.52
N LEU A 357 12.65 -58.43 -16.67
CA LEU A 357 13.18 -57.08 -16.93
C LEU A 357 12.15 -56.15 -17.59
N VAL A 358 10.99 -56.69 -17.98
CA VAL A 358 9.98 -55.98 -18.75
C VAL A 358 8.77 -55.62 -17.89
N ALA A 359 8.13 -54.50 -18.19
CA ALA A 359 6.96 -54.01 -17.50
C ALA A 359 5.83 -55.10 -17.45
N PHE A 360 5.16 -55.18 -16.29
CA PHE A 360 4.17 -56.22 -16.00
C PHE A 360 3.01 -56.26 -17.05
N ASN A 361 2.53 -55.08 -17.44
CA ASN A 361 1.46 -54.96 -18.46
C ASN A 361 1.82 -55.57 -19.80
N LEU A 362 3.06 -55.43 -20.28
CA LEU A 362 3.52 -56.07 -21.51
C LEU A 362 3.59 -57.58 -21.36
N ARG A 363 4.00 -58.10 -20.22
CA ARG A 363 3.95 -59.54 -19.91
C ARG A 363 2.52 -60.10 -19.92
N GLN A 364 1.58 -59.35 -19.40
CA GLN A 364 0.17 -59.72 -19.38
C GLN A 364 -0.41 -59.82 -20.79
N ILE A 365 -0.08 -58.84 -21.66
CA ILE A 365 -0.45 -58.87 -23.07
C ILE A 365 0.10 -60.14 -23.72
N ARG A 366 1.39 -60.43 -23.55
CA ARG A 366 2.03 -61.62 -24.10
C ARG A 366 1.40 -62.90 -23.56
N ASN A 367 1.11 -63.00 -22.28
CA ASN A 367 0.50 -64.19 -21.65
C ASN A 367 -0.85 -64.55 -22.30
N GLN A 368 -1.64 -63.59 -22.73
CA GLN A 368 -2.90 -63.83 -23.40
C GLN A 368 -2.70 -64.58 -24.74
N TYR A 369 -1.64 -64.26 -25.48
CA TYR A 369 -1.29 -64.97 -26.76
C TYR A 369 -0.62 -66.32 -26.44
N LEU A 370 0.31 -66.34 -25.49
CA LEU A 370 0.99 -67.59 -25.10
C LEU A 370 0.04 -68.64 -24.53
N GLN A 371 -1.00 -68.24 -23.83
CA GLN A 371 -2.03 -69.15 -23.33
C GLN A 371 -2.70 -69.89 -24.53
N ARG A 372 -3.08 -69.18 -25.58
CA ARG A 372 -3.66 -69.78 -26.81
C ARG A 372 -2.66 -70.67 -27.51
N TYR A 373 -1.40 -70.22 -27.56
CA TYR A 373 -0.31 -70.99 -28.16
C TYR A 373 -0.09 -72.33 -27.43
N TYR A 374 -0.01 -72.33 -26.07
CA TYR A 374 0.21 -73.54 -25.30
C TYR A 374 -1.02 -74.49 -25.37
N LEU A 375 -2.24 -73.97 -25.39
CA LEU A 375 -3.45 -74.75 -25.57
C LEU A 375 -3.45 -75.41 -26.98
N ALA A 376 -3.11 -74.70 -28.05
CA ALA A 376 -3.02 -75.21 -29.38
C ALA A 376 -1.94 -76.31 -29.54
N LYS A 377 -0.84 -76.20 -28.76
CA LYS A 377 0.21 -77.25 -28.71
C LYS A 377 -0.13 -78.40 -27.81
N GLY A 378 -1.23 -78.39 -27.06
CA GLY A 378 -1.56 -79.42 -26.08
C GLY A 378 -0.71 -79.30 -24.75
N ASP A 379 0.05 -78.26 -24.57
CA ASP A 379 0.85 -78.02 -23.35
C ASP A 379 -0.03 -77.36 -22.28
N TYR A 380 -0.94 -78.16 -21.73
CA TYR A 380 -1.89 -77.72 -20.70
C TYR A 380 -1.21 -77.30 -19.39
N ARG A 381 -0.01 -77.80 -19.13
CA ARG A 381 0.75 -77.42 -17.93
C ARG A 381 1.20 -75.98 -18.02
N MET A 382 1.85 -75.59 -19.13
CA MET A 382 2.30 -74.22 -19.34
C MET A 382 1.14 -73.26 -19.45
N ALA A 383 0.03 -73.67 -20.10
CA ALA A 383 -1.18 -72.85 -20.16
C ALA A 383 -1.74 -72.57 -18.75
N PHE A 384 -1.79 -73.60 -17.89
CA PHE A 384 -2.23 -73.44 -16.49
C PHE A 384 -1.30 -72.60 -15.63
N GLU A 385 0.03 -72.80 -15.78
CA GLU A 385 1.02 -71.99 -15.05
C GLU A 385 0.93 -70.47 -15.43
N ASN A 386 0.72 -70.16 -16.68
CA ASN A 386 0.48 -68.80 -17.09
C ASN A 386 -0.79 -68.20 -16.50
N LEU A 387 -1.88 -68.91 -16.58
CA LEU A 387 -3.16 -68.52 -15.97
C LEU A 387 -3.02 -68.30 -14.46
N ARG A 388 -2.36 -69.23 -13.76
CA ARG A 388 -2.12 -69.13 -12.30
C ARG A 388 -1.30 -67.87 -11.92
N ARG A 389 -0.26 -67.54 -12.72
CA ARG A 389 0.53 -66.32 -12.51
C ARG A 389 -0.33 -65.07 -12.68
N ASP A 390 -1.18 -65.02 -13.71
CA ASP A 390 -2.08 -63.91 -13.93
C ASP A 390 -3.11 -63.76 -12.79
N MET A 391 -3.69 -64.86 -12.31
CA MET A 391 -4.60 -64.84 -11.13
C MET A 391 -3.93 -64.36 -9.84
N GLN A 392 -2.75 -64.87 -9.49
CA GLN A 392 -1.99 -64.39 -8.35
C GLN A 392 -1.66 -62.91 -8.42
N LYS A 393 -1.44 -62.39 -9.65
CA LYS A 393 -1.17 -60.99 -9.84
C LYS A 393 -2.43 -60.13 -9.69
N ASN A 394 -3.58 -60.63 -10.15
CA ASN A 394 -4.85 -59.93 -9.97
C ASN A 394 -5.21 -59.80 -8.49
N ASP A 395 -4.97 -60.82 -7.67
CA ASP A 395 -5.16 -60.74 -6.21
C ASP A 395 -4.24 -59.68 -5.57
N SER A 396 -2.99 -59.62 -6.04
CA SER A 396 -2.06 -58.56 -5.60
C SER A 396 -2.54 -57.17 -6.03
N LEU A 397 -3.10 -57.01 -7.20
CA LEU A 397 -3.67 -55.75 -7.69
C LEU A 397 -4.85 -55.32 -6.84
N GLU A 398 -5.76 -56.26 -6.49
CA GLU A 398 -6.92 -55.96 -5.64
C GLU A 398 -6.50 -55.52 -4.25
N HIS A 399 -5.51 -56.16 -3.67
CA HIS A 399 -4.93 -55.74 -2.40
C HIS A 399 -4.32 -54.35 -2.47
N ASN A 400 -3.62 -54.01 -3.56
CA ASN A 400 -3.07 -52.67 -3.78
C ASN A 400 -4.17 -51.62 -4.02
N ARG A 401 -5.32 -51.99 -4.64
CA ARG A 401 -6.49 -51.11 -4.75
C ARG A 401 -7.04 -50.71 -3.41
N ILE A 402 -7.19 -51.71 -2.47
CA ILE A 402 -7.66 -51.44 -1.11
C ILE A 402 -6.69 -50.51 -0.39
N LYS A 403 -5.38 -50.75 -0.48
CA LYS A 403 -4.34 -49.86 0.09
C LYS A 403 -4.42 -48.47 -0.50
N MET A 404 -4.64 -48.38 -1.79
CA MET A 404 -4.76 -47.10 -2.49
C MET A 404 -5.96 -46.29 -1.98
N ARG A 405 -7.14 -46.91 -1.88
CA ARG A 405 -8.35 -46.26 -1.34
C ARG A 405 -8.17 -45.81 0.09
N ALA A 406 -7.51 -46.63 0.93
CA ALA A 406 -7.19 -46.26 2.30
C ALA A 406 -6.23 -45.02 2.33
N SER A 407 -5.23 -45.02 1.45
CA SER A 407 -4.32 -43.86 1.29
C SER A 407 -5.07 -42.61 0.84
N GLU A 408 -6.02 -42.74 -0.09
CA GLU A 408 -6.85 -41.62 -0.55
C GLU A 408 -7.65 -40.96 0.56
N ILE A 409 -8.30 -41.79 1.38
CA ILE A 409 -9.07 -41.32 2.52
C ILE A 409 -8.14 -40.55 3.50
N MET A 410 -6.97 -41.15 3.79
CA MET A 410 -5.99 -40.50 4.67
C MET A 410 -5.45 -39.21 4.09
N ASP A 411 -5.16 -39.18 2.77
CA ASP A 411 -4.68 -37.95 2.08
C ASP A 411 -5.73 -36.84 2.13
N ARG A 412 -7.01 -37.18 1.85
CA ARG A 412 -8.13 -36.22 1.96
C ARG A 412 -8.24 -35.69 3.38
N PHE A 413 -8.23 -36.58 4.38
CA PHE A 413 -8.27 -36.16 5.78
C PHE A 413 -7.10 -35.23 6.14
N THR A 414 -5.89 -35.54 5.67
CA THR A 414 -4.70 -34.72 5.92
C THR A 414 -4.82 -33.36 5.22
N GLN A 415 -5.31 -33.34 3.97
CA GLN A 415 -5.52 -32.10 3.22
C GLN A 415 -6.58 -31.22 3.86
N ASP A 416 -7.72 -31.81 4.27
CA ASP A 416 -8.79 -31.07 4.96
C ASP A 416 -8.30 -30.49 6.27
N THR A 417 -7.50 -31.27 7.03
CA THR A 417 -6.89 -30.79 8.27
C THR A 417 -5.90 -29.67 8.04
N LEU A 418 -5.06 -29.77 6.99
CA LEU A 418 -4.11 -28.72 6.61
C LEU A 418 -4.83 -27.45 6.14
N LYS A 419 -5.89 -27.62 5.35
CA LYS A 419 -6.72 -26.51 4.87
C LYS A 419 -7.38 -25.80 6.05
N LEU A 420 -8.01 -26.57 6.95
CA LEU A 420 -8.62 -26.01 8.16
C LEU A 420 -7.60 -25.27 9.03
N HIS A 421 -6.41 -25.83 9.20
CA HIS A 421 -5.33 -25.18 9.94
C HIS A 421 -4.88 -23.88 9.25
N HIS A 422 -4.74 -23.90 7.92
CA HIS A 422 -4.39 -22.70 7.14
C HIS A 422 -5.46 -21.61 7.25
N ASP A 423 -6.73 -22.00 7.14
CA ASP A 423 -7.87 -21.07 7.26
C ASP A 423 -7.92 -20.44 8.67
N LEU A 424 -7.69 -21.22 9.71
CA LEU A 424 -7.59 -20.73 11.09
C LEU A 424 -6.41 -19.75 11.28
N VAL A 425 -5.25 -20.04 10.68
CA VAL A 425 -4.09 -19.15 10.74
C VAL A 425 -4.37 -17.85 9.98
N LEU A 426 -5.03 -17.92 8.81
CA LEU A 426 -5.45 -16.74 8.06
C LEU A 426 -6.47 -15.90 8.82
N GLU A 427 -7.48 -16.54 9.40
CA GLU A 427 -8.48 -15.88 10.23
C GLU A 427 -7.84 -15.18 11.43
N HIS A 428 -6.91 -15.85 12.11
CA HIS A 428 -6.15 -15.23 13.20
C HIS A 428 -5.30 -14.03 12.75
N LYS A 429 -4.61 -14.13 11.62
CA LYS A 429 -3.83 -13.02 11.05
C LYS A 429 -4.72 -11.85 10.63
N THR A 430 -5.86 -12.13 10.00
CA THR A 430 -6.82 -11.08 9.61
C THR A 430 -7.43 -10.40 10.83
N ALA A 431 -7.75 -11.15 11.88
CA ALA A 431 -8.22 -10.62 13.15
C ALA A 431 -7.16 -9.71 13.80
N GLN A 432 -5.89 -10.13 13.85
CA GLN A 432 -4.77 -9.30 14.33
C GLN A 432 -4.58 -8.03 13.52
N LEU A 433 -4.66 -8.11 12.19
CA LEU A 433 -4.57 -6.94 11.30
C LEU A 433 -5.73 -5.96 11.54
N ASN A 434 -6.95 -6.47 11.70
CA ASN A 434 -8.12 -5.64 11.99
C ASN A 434 -8.01 -5.00 13.38
N GLN A 435 -7.52 -5.72 14.39
CA GLN A 435 -7.25 -5.18 15.71
C GLN A 435 -6.19 -4.06 15.67
N THR A 436 -5.08 -4.26 14.96
CA THR A 436 -4.04 -3.23 14.79
C THR A 436 -4.56 -2.00 14.03
N ARG A 437 -5.39 -2.19 13.00
CA ARG A 437 -6.05 -1.09 12.28
C ARG A 437 -7.01 -0.33 13.19
N SER A 438 -7.80 -1.02 14.01
CA SER A 438 -8.73 -0.39 14.96
C SER A 438 -7.99 0.42 16.03
N ILE A 439 -6.88 -0.11 16.56
CA ILE A 439 -6.03 0.62 17.51
C ILE A 439 -5.42 1.86 16.84
N ALA A 440 -4.91 1.74 15.62
CA ALA A 440 -4.34 2.87 14.88
C ALA A 440 -5.39 3.98 14.64
N LEU A 441 -6.62 3.60 14.24
CA LEU A 441 -7.73 4.54 14.07
C LEU A 441 -8.11 5.22 15.40
N ALA A 442 -8.16 4.48 16.50
CA ALA A 442 -8.44 5.05 17.83
C ALA A 442 -7.37 6.07 18.27
N VAL A 443 -6.08 5.77 18.00
CA VAL A 443 -4.97 6.70 18.28
C VAL A 443 -5.08 7.97 17.43
N VAL A 444 -5.38 7.85 16.13
CA VAL A 444 -5.59 9.01 15.26
C VAL A 444 -6.77 9.86 15.74
N LEU A 445 -7.88 9.24 16.12
CA LEU A 445 -9.04 9.93 16.66
C LEU A 445 -8.70 10.67 17.97
N LEU A 446 -7.94 10.03 18.86
CA LEU A 446 -7.48 10.65 20.11
C LEU A 446 -6.59 11.88 19.84
N ILE A 447 -5.66 11.78 18.88
CA ILE A 447 -4.81 12.91 18.47
C ILE A 447 -5.66 14.06 17.94
N LEU A 448 -6.65 13.78 17.08
CA LEU A 448 -7.57 14.80 16.56
C LEU A 448 -8.37 15.47 17.67
N LEU A 449 -8.88 14.72 18.64
CA LEU A 449 -9.58 15.26 19.80
C LEU A 449 -8.68 16.15 20.68
N LEU A 450 -7.43 15.73 20.89
CA LEU A 450 -6.44 16.55 21.62
C LEU A 450 -6.12 17.84 20.86
N CYS A 451 -5.91 17.76 19.53
CA CYS A 451 -5.70 18.96 18.71
C CYS A 451 -6.89 19.91 18.79
N MET A 452 -8.12 19.39 18.67
CA MET A 452 -9.34 20.18 18.80
C MET A 452 -9.45 20.82 20.19
N PHE A 453 -9.13 20.07 21.25
CA PHE A 453 -9.11 20.61 22.61
C PHE A 453 -8.11 21.77 22.76
N PHE A 454 -6.89 21.62 22.22
CA PHE A 454 -5.88 22.68 22.25
C PHE A 454 -6.30 23.91 21.46
N VAL A 455 -6.94 23.73 20.29
CA VAL A 455 -7.47 24.85 19.49
C VAL A 455 -8.56 25.59 20.27
N ILE A 456 -9.52 24.88 20.85
CA ILE A 456 -10.59 25.48 21.66
C ILE A 456 -10.01 26.19 22.87
N LYS A 457 -9.04 25.60 23.57
CA LYS A 457 -8.35 26.22 24.73
C LYS A 457 -7.61 27.48 24.30
N SER A 458 -6.91 27.48 23.18
CA SER A 458 -6.19 28.64 22.65
C SER A 458 -7.17 29.78 22.29
N MET A 459 -8.28 29.45 21.60
CA MET A 459 -9.32 30.45 21.28
C MET A 459 -9.95 31.07 22.53
N ARG A 460 -10.23 30.27 23.58
CA ARG A 460 -10.77 30.77 24.87
C ARG A 460 -9.77 31.63 25.59
N SER A 461 -8.47 31.28 25.54
CA SER A 461 -7.40 32.10 26.14
C SER A 461 -7.24 33.44 25.43
N GLY A 462 -7.33 33.46 24.10
CA GLY A 462 -7.31 34.67 23.27
C GLY A 462 -8.45 35.62 23.65
N LYS A 463 -9.69 35.13 23.72
CA LYS A 463 -10.85 35.94 24.12
C LYS A 463 -10.72 36.52 25.53
N ARG A 464 -10.28 35.75 26.49
CA ARG A 464 -10.06 36.23 27.89
C ARG A 464 -8.97 37.31 27.95
N LEU A 465 -7.93 37.21 27.13
CA LEU A 465 -6.86 38.24 27.10
C LEU A 465 -7.41 39.54 26.50
N GLU A 466 -8.23 39.47 25.47
CA GLU A 466 -8.87 40.63 24.84
C GLU A 466 -9.85 41.32 25.76
N GLU A 467 -10.73 40.58 26.45
CA GLU A 467 -11.65 41.10 27.47
C GLU A 467 -10.88 41.75 28.64
N SER A 468 -9.77 41.17 29.08
CA SER A 468 -8.93 41.70 30.13
C SER A 468 -8.28 43.03 29.71
N ARG A 469 -7.81 43.15 28.47
CA ARG A 469 -7.26 44.40 27.92
C ARG A 469 -8.29 45.50 27.87
N HIS A 470 -9.53 45.19 27.40
CA HIS A 470 -10.65 46.14 27.40
C HIS A 470 -10.97 46.65 28.80
N ARG A 471 -11.04 45.75 29.77
CA ARG A 471 -11.35 46.13 31.19
C ARG A 471 -10.26 47.02 31.81
N VAL A 472 -8.98 46.73 31.53
CA VAL A 472 -7.86 47.58 32.02
C VAL A 472 -7.91 48.98 31.38
N LEU A 473 -8.31 49.07 30.11
CA LEU A 473 -8.44 50.32 29.39
C LEU A 473 -9.57 51.18 29.94
N GLN A 474 -10.75 50.59 30.19
CA GLN A 474 -11.88 51.25 30.84
C GLN A 474 -11.52 51.79 32.25
N LEU A 475 -10.86 50.97 33.07
CA LEU A 475 -10.43 51.41 34.43
C LEU A 475 -9.41 52.55 34.38
N LYS A 476 -8.53 52.62 33.39
CA LYS A 476 -7.59 53.73 33.19
C LYS A 476 -8.32 55.03 32.78
N LEU A 477 -9.35 54.96 31.97
CA LEU A 477 -10.17 56.09 31.57
C LEU A 477 -11.05 56.61 32.74
N GLU A 478 -11.65 55.71 33.51
CA GLU A 478 -12.41 56.06 34.73
C GLU A 478 -11.52 56.70 35.83
N GLY A 479 -10.32 56.15 36.05
CA GLY A 479 -9.37 56.68 37.00
C GLY A 479 -8.82 58.08 36.66
N ALA A 480 -8.80 58.45 35.37
CA ALA A 480 -8.43 59.79 34.91
C ALA A 480 -9.55 60.80 35.12
N ARG A 481 -10.81 60.39 35.15
CA ARG A 481 -12.00 61.24 35.33
C ARG A 481 -12.36 61.53 36.78
N ASN A 482 -12.08 60.62 37.74
CA ASN A 482 -12.57 60.69 39.13
C ASN A 482 -11.59 61.32 40.09
N ARG A 483 -10.77 62.32 39.68
CA ARG A 483 -9.81 62.97 40.63
C ARG A 483 -10.41 63.94 41.66
N ILE A 484 -11.65 64.38 41.52
CA ILE A 484 -12.36 65.23 42.47
C ILE A 484 -13.79 64.73 42.62
N SER A 485 -14.27 64.54 43.87
CA SER A 485 -15.66 64.16 44.10
C SER A 485 -16.58 65.33 43.72
N PRO A 486 -17.44 65.21 42.69
CA PRO A 486 -18.32 66.31 42.29
C PRO A 486 -19.22 66.82 43.42
N HIS A 487 -19.71 65.88 44.20
CA HIS A 487 -20.60 66.16 45.34
C HIS A 487 -19.95 67.00 46.44
N PHE A 488 -18.65 66.80 46.71
CA PHE A 488 -17.92 67.58 47.68
C PHE A 488 -17.78 69.06 47.26
N VAL A 489 -17.42 69.29 45.99
CA VAL A 489 -17.28 70.64 45.42
C VAL A 489 -18.60 71.40 45.46
N PHE A 490 -19.71 70.72 45.08
CA PHE A 490 -21.04 71.30 45.16
C PHE A 490 -21.47 71.71 46.61
N ASN A 491 -21.23 70.86 47.55
CA ASN A 491 -21.60 71.12 48.94
C ASN A 491 -20.85 72.33 49.54
N VAL A 492 -19.56 72.46 49.21
CA VAL A 492 -18.75 73.60 49.61
C VAL A 492 -19.24 74.88 48.95
N LEU A 493 -19.60 74.87 47.64
CA LEU A 493 -20.09 76.02 46.91
C LEU A 493 -21.49 76.44 47.42
N ASN A 494 -22.43 75.53 47.56
CA ASN A 494 -23.77 75.84 48.06
C ASN A 494 -23.74 76.44 49.47
N ASN A 495 -22.89 75.93 50.31
CA ASN A 495 -22.71 76.52 51.63
C ASN A 495 -22.18 77.97 51.56
N LYS A 496 -21.27 78.28 50.62
CA LYS A 496 -20.79 79.66 50.45
C LYS A 496 -21.86 80.60 49.87
N ILE A 497 -22.66 80.09 48.87
CA ILE A 497 -23.75 80.85 48.28
C ILE A 497 -24.83 81.24 49.28
N LEU A 498 -25.15 80.40 50.28
CA LEU A 498 -26.11 80.64 51.31
C LEU A 498 -25.67 81.78 52.31
N HIS A 499 -24.40 82.13 52.36
CA HIS A 499 -23.84 83.10 53.29
C HIS A 499 -23.26 84.35 52.59
N ALA A 500 -23.44 84.53 51.28
CA ALA A 500 -22.93 85.63 50.46
C ALA A 500 -23.98 86.74 50.29
N GLY A 501 -23.56 88.00 50.06
CA GLY A 501 -24.40 89.12 49.70
C GLY A 501 -24.95 88.95 48.29
N THR A 502 -26.03 89.68 47.86
CA THR A 502 -26.76 89.48 46.64
C THR A 502 -25.88 89.47 45.39
N ALA A 503 -24.90 90.32 45.22
CA ALA A 503 -24.00 90.40 44.06
C ALA A 503 -22.98 89.26 44.02
N GLU A 504 -22.40 88.88 45.19
CA GLU A 504 -21.49 87.71 45.34
C GLU A 504 -22.20 86.39 45.12
N ALA A 505 -23.51 86.31 45.50
CA ALA A 505 -24.30 85.13 45.34
C ALA A 505 -24.57 84.81 43.85
N ASP A 506 -24.84 85.81 42.97
CA ASP A 506 -25.03 85.66 41.57
C ASP A 506 -23.75 85.16 40.84
N GLU A 507 -22.57 85.65 41.26
CA GLU A 507 -21.30 85.22 40.71
C GLU A 507 -20.94 83.77 41.11
N LEU A 508 -21.16 83.43 42.36
CA LEU A 508 -21.01 82.06 42.90
C LEU A 508 -22.02 81.07 42.26
N MET A 509 -23.24 81.56 42.01
CA MET A 509 -24.27 80.74 41.33
C MET A 509 -23.87 80.47 39.86
N GLY A 510 -23.25 81.46 39.18
CA GLY A 510 -22.66 81.30 37.85
C GLY A 510 -21.55 80.23 37.83
N LEU A 511 -20.65 80.33 38.86
CA LEU A 511 -19.56 79.33 38.94
C LEU A 511 -20.05 77.95 39.34
N ALA A 512 -21.06 77.86 40.22
CA ALA A 512 -21.70 76.54 40.52
C ALA A 512 -22.36 75.91 39.29
N ARG A 513 -23.04 76.69 38.46
CA ARG A 513 -23.59 76.19 37.20
C ARG A 513 -22.53 75.71 36.24
N LEU A 514 -21.42 76.45 36.13
CA LEU A 514 -20.27 76.06 35.26
C LEU A 514 -19.66 74.74 35.69
N ILE A 515 -19.37 74.60 37.05
CA ILE A 515 -18.80 73.37 37.59
C ILE A 515 -19.75 72.20 37.37
N ARG A 516 -21.04 72.38 37.56
CA ARG A 516 -22.03 71.33 37.27
C ARG A 516 -22.03 70.91 35.81
N SER A 517 -22.10 71.86 34.87
CA SER A 517 -22.04 71.58 33.45
C SER A 517 -20.74 70.90 33.05
N ASN A 518 -19.60 71.28 33.64
CA ASN A 518 -18.32 70.60 33.40
C ASN A 518 -18.35 69.10 33.82
N LEU A 519 -18.91 68.86 35.05
CA LEU A 519 -19.02 67.49 35.55
C LEU A 519 -19.99 66.63 34.74
N ASP A 520 -21.12 67.18 34.35
CA ASP A 520 -22.10 66.48 33.52
C ASP A 520 -21.51 66.11 32.16
N LEU A 521 -20.75 67.01 31.54
CA LEU A 521 -20.01 66.72 30.26
C LEU A 521 -18.89 65.71 30.50
N SER A 522 -18.11 65.82 31.58
CA SER A 522 -16.98 64.93 31.86
C SER A 522 -17.39 63.48 32.14
N CYS A 523 -18.61 63.23 32.59
CA CYS A 523 -19.16 61.89 32.84
C CYS A 523 -19.52 61.11 31.56
N GLN A 524 -19.67 61.77 30.45
CA GLN A 524 -20.03 61.13 29.17
C GLN A 524 -18.78 60.91 28.32
N PRO A 525 -18.66 59.78 27.64
CA PRO A 525 -17.48 59.53 26.78
C PRO A 525 -17.51 60.39 25.51
N LYS A 526 -18.68 60.73 25.01
CA LYS A 526 -18.93 61.63 23.89
C LYS A 526 -20.16 62.48 24.16
N VAL A 527 -20.14 63.69 23.71
CA VAL A 527 -21.21 64.67 23.82
C VAL A 527 -21.51 65.32 22.50
N SER A 528 -22.68 65.98 22.36
CA SER A 528 -22.96 66.74 21.15
C SER A 528 -22.04 67.99 21.12
N LEU A 529 -21.67 68.39 19.92
CA LEU A 529 -20.87 69.61 19.75
C LEU A 529 -21.59 70.87 20.24
N ALA A 530 -22.91 70.88 20.18
CA ALA A 530 -23.77 71.92 20.76
C ALA A 530 -23.57 72.02 22.30
N ALA A 531 -23.50 70.87 23.00
CA ALA A 531 -23.26 70.85 24.43
C ALA A 531 -21.87 71.41 24.82
N GLU A 532 -20.83 71.04 24.09
CA GLU A 532 -19.46 71.58 24.28
C GLU A 532 -19.38 73.10 23.99
N ILE A 533 -20.05 73.54 22.94
CA ILE A 533 -20.13 74.99 22.61
C ILE A 533 -20.92 75.72 23.64
N GLY A 534 -22.04 75.17 24.10
CA GLY A 534 -22.82 75.72 25.20
C GLY A 534 -22.03 75.93 26.48
N PHE A 535 -21.22 74.93 26.82
CA PHE A 535 -20.31 75.03 27.96
C PHE A 535 -19.22 76.14 27.76
N VAL A 536 -18.60 76.15 26.56
CA VAL A 536 -17.59 77.16 26.19
C VAL A 536 -18.16 78.56 26.34
N LYS A 537 -19.40 78.78 25.89
CA LYS A 537 -20.06 80.11 26.05
C LYS A 537 -20.25 80.44 27.54
N GLN A 538 -20.67 79.51 28.37
CA GLN A 538 -20.80 79.70 29.79
C GLN A 538 -19.46 79.98 30.48
N TYR A 539 -18.41 79.24 30.09
CA TYR A 539 -17.06 79.44 30.61
C TYR A 539 -16.51 80.79 30.23
N LEU A 540 -16.66 81.27 29.01
CA LEU A 540 -16.26 82.55 28.54
C LEU A 540 -17.02 83.69 29.23
N ALA A 541 -18.32 83.50 29.52
CA ALA A 541 -19.06 84.53 30.29
C ALA A 541 -18.48 84.81 31.70
N VAL A 542 -17.85 83.79 32.31
CA VAL A 542 -17.15 83.90 33.60
C VAL A 542 -15.71 84.47 33.40
N GLU A 543 -14.98 84.08 32.35
CA GLU A 543 -13.60 84.49 32.19
C GLU A 543 -13.45 85.84 31.48
N THR A 544 -14.40 86.27 30.63
CA THR A 544 -14.35 87.59 29.94
C THR A 544 -14.14 88.78 30.85
N PRO A 545 -14.88 88.95 31.98
CA PRO A 545 -14.62 90.08 32.93
C PRO A 545 -13.22 90.07 33.51
N LEU A 546 -12.59 88.87 33.63
CA LEU A 546 -11.27 88.71 34.18
C LEU A 546 -10.12 89.00 33.16
N MET A 547 -10.46 89.05 31.87
CA MET A 547 -9.48 89.25 30.76
C MET A 547 -9.27 90.77 30.47
N GLY A 548 -10.18 91.68 30.95
CA GLY A 548 -10.14 93.09 30.66
C GLY A 548 -10.87 93.49 29.42
N ASP A 549 -11.05 94.86 29.26
CA ASP A 549 -11.89 95.47 28.20
C ASP A 549 -11.30 95.20 26.77
N ASP A 550 -10.07 94.81 26.66
CA ASP A 550 -9.37 94.52 25.39
C ASP A 550 -9.50 93.07 24.88
N PHE A 551 -10.40 92.27 25.47
CA PHE A 551 -10.66 90.88 25.09
C PHE A 551 -11.84 90.77 24.10
N ASP A 552 -11.57 90.19 22.92
CA ASP A 552 -12.55 89.95 21.85
C ASP A 552 -12.71 88.47 21.59
N PHE A 553 -13.96 87.97 21.64
CA PHE A 553 -14.28 86.55 21.35
C PHE A 553 -15.22 86.45 20.09
N SER A 554 -14.86 85.57 19.20
CA SER A 554 -15.73 85.23 18.08
C SER A 554 -15.94 83.72 17.95
N LEU A 555 -17.20 83.33 17.74
CA LEU A 555 -17.56 81.94 17.43
C LEU A 555 -18.21 81.89 16.03
N GLN A 556 -17.59 81.13 15.14
CA GLN A 556 -18.05 80.95 13.76
C GLN A 556 -18.41 79.48 13.60
N ILE A 557 -19.64 79.16 13.24
CA ILE A 557 -20.11 77.83 12.96
C ILE A 557 -20.59 77.81 11.51
N ASP A 558 -20.02 76.91 10.73
CA ASP A 558 -20.42 76.67 9.35
C ASP A 558 -21.89 76.14 9.32
N PRO A 559 -22.75 76.75 8.52
CA PRO A 559 -24.17 76.31 8.40
C PRO A 559 -24.34 74.86 7.97
N GLU A 560 -23.33 74.25 7.34
CA GLU A 560 -23.38 72.82 6.95
C GLU A 560 -23.12 71.87 8.10
N VAL A 561 -22.74 72.33 9.30
CA VAL A 561 -22.47 71.51 10.47
C VAL A 561 -23.67 71.46 11.38
N ASP A 562 -24.34 70.31 11.47
CA ASP A 562 -25.38 70.04 12.47
C ASP A 562 -24.74 69.80 13.84
N VAL A 563 -24.62 70.87 14.65
CA VAL A 563 -23.93 70.82 15.97
C VAL A 563 -24.71 69.95 17.01
N GLU A 564 -26.02 69.75 16.85
CA GLU A 564 -26.84 68.96 17.77
C GLU A 564 -26.59 67.46 17.55
N ASN A 565 -26.41 67.04 16.28
CA ASN A 565 -26.22 65.64 15.93
C ASN A 565 -24.73 65.31 15.62
N THR A 566 -23.82 66.27 15.68
CA THR A 566 -22.38 66.07 15.59
C THR A 566 -21.83 65.76 16.99
N TYR A 567 -21.26 64.56 17.17
CA TYR A 567 -20.66 64.14 18.44
C TYR A 567 -19.14 64.38 18.42
N ILE A 568 -18.63 64.71 19.61
CA ILE A 568 -17.16 64.90 19.89
C ILE A 568 -16.81 64.22 21.19
N PRO A 569 -15.59 63.68 21.37
CA PRO A 569 -15.17 63.24 22.69
C PRO A 569 -15.29 64.40 23.70
N SER A 570 -15.86 64.12 24.87
CA SER A 570 -16.18 65.16 25.84
C SER A 570 -14.93 65.96 26.27
N MET A 571 -15.14 67.24 26.57
CA MET A 571 -14.13 68.21 27.03
C MET A 571 -13.11 68.63 25.96
N PHE A 572 -13.21 68.24 24.67
CA PHE A 572 -12.22 68.57 23.67
C PHE A 572 -12.20 70.06 23.37
N VAL A 573 -13.35 70.67 23.07
CA VAL A 573 -13.41 72.09 22.75
C VAL A 573 -13.07 72.94 24.00
N GLN A 574 -13.61 72.50 25.16
CA GLN A 574 -13.28 73.13 26.45
C GLN A 574 -11.78 73.19 26.71
N ILE A 575 -11.07 72.02 26.57
CA ILE A 575 -9.62 71.95 26.81
C ILE A 575 -8.85 72.87 25.85
N LEU A 576 -9.27 72.95 24.56
CA LEU A 576 -8.62 73.84 23.60
C LEU A 576 -8.81 75.31 23.96
N VAL A 577 -10.03 75.72 24.32
CA VAL A 577 -10.35 77.08 24.74
C VAL A 577 -9.66 77.45 26.06
N GLU A 578 -9.67 76.58 27.04
CA GLU A 578 -8.97 76.75 28.28
C GLU A 578 -7.47 76.97 28.09
N ASN A 579 -6.86 76.11 27.22
CA ASN A 579 -5.43 76.29 26.92
C ASN A 579 -5.14 77.66 26.25
N ALA A 580 -6.01 78.09 25.31
CA ALA A 580 -5.85 79.38 24.63
C ALA A 580 -5.94 80.55 25.66
N LEU A 581 -6.95 80.49 26.52
CA LEU A 581 -7.13 81.55 27.58
C LEU A 581 -5.98 81.53 28.59
N VAL A 582 -5.72 80.41 29.24
CA VAL A 582 -4.79 80.32 30.40
C VAL A 582 -3.34 80.40 29.93
N HIS A 583 -3.00 79.79 28.85
CA HIS A 583 -1.60 79.68 28.36
C HIS A 583 -1.27 80.65 27.21
N GLY A 584 -2.25 81.03 26.38
CA GLY A 584 -2.05 81.96 25.27
C GLY A 584 -2.25 83.42 25.73
N LEU A 585 -3.42 83.75 26.27
CA LEU A 585 -3.88 85.13 26.45
C LEU A 585 -3.72 85.71 27.86
N ARG A 586 -3.73 84.88 28.90
CA ARG A 586 -3.56 85.36 30.29
C ARG A 586 -2.17 85.93 30.49
N GLY A 587 -2.12 87.30 30.91
CA GLY A 587 -0.86 88.00 31.03
C GLY A 587 -0.22 88.44 29.66
N TRP A 588 -0.95 88.39 28.57
CA TRP A 588 -0.57 89.01 27.33
C TRP A 588 -0.85 90.49 27.34
N GLU A 589 0.12 91.30 26.89
CA GLU A 589 -0.03 92.76 26.82
C GLU A 589 -0.48 93.16 25.47
N GLY A 590 -1.63 93.84 25.31
CA GLY A 590 -2.27 94.21 24.07
C GLY A 590 -3.67 93.64 23.88
N ARG A 591 -4.30 93.97 22.75
CA ARG A 591 -5.65 93.48 22.42
C ARG A 591 -5.65 91.96 22.32
N LYS A 592 -6.50 91.33 23.09
CA LYS A 592 -6.62 89.85 23.21
C LYS A 592 -7.75 89.34 22.25
N SER A 593 -7.49 88.40 21.50
CA SER A 593 -8.52 87.82 20.58
C SER A 593 -8.49 86.30 20.63
N LEU A 594 -9.70 85.69 20.81
CA LEU A 594 -9.96 84.29 20.74
C LEU A 594 -11.03 83.98 19.75
N GLN A 595 -10.72 83.16 18.80
CA GLN A 595 -11.65 82.73 17.76
C GLN A 595 -11.84 81.20 17.76
N VAL A 596 -13.12 80.74 17.90
CA VAL A 596 -13.49 79.34 17.73
C VAL A 596 -14.19 79.20 16.39
N LYS A 597 -13.71 78.32 15.57
CA LYS A 597 -14.30 78.00 14.27
C LYS A 597 -14.67 76.53 14.21
N VAL A 598 -15.90 76.20 13.79
CA VAL A 598 -16.40 74.89 13.53
C VAL A 598 -16.79 74.84 12.02
N GLY A 599 -16.24 73.86 11.29
CA GLY A 599 -16.53 73.69 9.88
C GLY A 599 -16.29 72.31 9.39
N ARG A 600 -16.51 72.07 8.09
CA ARG A 600 -16.19 70.82 7.38
C ARG A 600 -14.83 70.94 6.71
N LYS A 601 -13.93 69.94 6.94
CA LYS A 601 -12.63 69.88 6.20
C LYS A 601 -12.78 69.06 4.90
N GLN A 602 -13.57 68.04 4.95
CA GLN A 602 -13.94 67.17 3.80
C GLN A 602 -15.26 66.46 4.19
N PRO A 603 -15.98 65.87 3.23
CA PRO A 603 -17.17 65.11 3.53
C PRO A 603 -16.87 64.04 4.61
N GLY A 604 -17.69 63.97 5.64
CA GLY A 604 -17.56 63.03 6.77
C GLY A 604 -16.57 63.43 7.85
N TYR A 605 -16.01 64.66 7.85
CA TYR A 605 -15.13 65.15 8.92
C TYR A 605 -15.49 66.54 9.38
N THR A 606 -15.73 66.72 10.66
CA THR A 606 -15.91 68.01 11.33
C THR A 606 -14.59 68.46 11.91
N VAL A 607 -14.27 69.74 11.73
CA VAL A 607 -13.06 70.40 12.28
C VAL A 607 -13.46 71.46 13.29
N VAL A 608 -12.92 71.35 14.48
CA VAL A 608 -12.98 72.42 15.47
C VAL A 608 -11.60 73.06 15.58
N SER A 609 -11.54 74.35 15.37
CA SER A 609 -10.32 75.17 15.42
C SER A 609 -10.46 76.23 16.49
N VAL A 610 -9.50 76.33 17.37
CA VAL A 610 -9.38 77.38 18.39
C VAL A 610 -8.12 78.18 18.06
N LEU A 611 -8.29 79.48 17.79
CA LEU A 611 -7.24 80.41 17.44
C LEU A 611 -7.15 81.52 18.46
N ASP A 612 -5.98 81.73 19.03
CA ASP A 612 -5.63 82.88 19.89
C ASP A 612 -4.55 83.75 19.19
N ASN A 613 -4.43 84.98 19.62
CA ASN A 613 -3.38 85.92 19.22
C ASN A 613 -2.33 86.14 20.31
N GLY A 614 -2.20 85.18 21.25
CA GLY A 614 -1.32 85.25 22.38
C GLY A 614 0.14 84.92 22.12
N ARG A 615 0.88 84.58 23.17
CA ARG A 615 2.31 84.28 23.11
C ARG A 615 2.68 82.98 22.35
N GLY A 616 1.70 82.22 21.86
CA GLY A 616 1.92 80.88 21.26
C GLY A 616 2.38 79.86 22.31
N PHE A 617 2.88 78.68 21.83
CA PHE A 617 3.39 77.67 22.73
C PHE A 617 4.87 77.36 22.44
N ASP A 618 5.64 77.05 23.51
CA ASP A 618 7.05 76.66 23.37
C ASP A 618 7.19 75.17 23.06
N ILE A 619 7.67 74.85 21.89
CA ILE A 619 7.91 73.49 21.38
C ILE A 619 8.97 72.72 22.20
N ARG A 620 9.89 73.43 22.88
CA ARG A 620 11.01 72.85 23.64
C ARG A 620 10.61 72.29 25.02
N GLN A 621 9.45 72.66 25.52
CA GLN A 621 8.95 72.19 26.86
C GLN A 621 8.14 70.88 26.72
N LYS A 622 8.58 69.89 25.93
CA LYS A 622 7.93 68.61 25.75
C LYS A 622 7.89 67.69 26.99
N GLY A 623 8.34 68.09 28.18
CA GLY A 623 8.52 67.23 29.36
C GLY A 623 7.64 67.48 30.56
N LYS A 624 6.96 68.63 30.70
CA LYS A 624 6.05 68.92 31.84
C LYS A 624 4.62 68.50 31.48
N LYS A 625 4.05 67.54 32.21
CA LYS A 625 2.67 67.08 32.09
C LYS A 625 1.68 68.23 32.04
N ARG A 626 1.33 68.71 30.85
CA ARG A 626 0.16 69.56 30.64
C ARG A 626 -1.07 68.65 30.66
N THR A 627 -1.82 68.66 31.74
CA THR A 627 -2.87 67.72 32.07
C THR A 627 -3.97 67.67 30.99
N GLY A 628 -4.35 68.79 30.38
CA GLY A 628 -5.42 68.90 29.37
C GLY A 628 -5.04 68.32 28.02
N LEU A 629 -3.93 68.73 27.40
CA LEU A 629 -3.50 68.20 26.11
C LEU A 629 -3.13 66.71 26.17
N GLY A 630 -2.71 66.23 27.35
CA GLY A 630 -2.49 64.81 27.62
C GLY A 630 -3.77 63.98 27.51
N ILE A 631 -4.89 64.50 27.98
CA ILE A 631 -6.21 63.88 27.86
C ILE A 631 -6.62 63.75 26.40
N ILE A 632 -6.50 64.81 25.61
CA ILE A 632 -6.79 64.77 24.17
C ILE A 632 -5.94 63.67 23.47
N THR A 633 -4.64 63.63 23.70
CA THR A 633 -3.73 62.68 23.10
C THR A 633 -4.04 61.22 23.48
N GLN A 634 -4.34 61.00 24.75
CA GLN A 634 -4.73 59.65 25.22
C GLN A 634 -6.09 59.20 24.64
N THR A 635 -7.08 60.09 24.62
CA THR A 635 -8.40 59.77 24.05
C THR A 635 -8.29 59.49 22.57
N LEU A 636 -7.50 60.28 21.80
CA LEU A 636 -7.24 60.03 20.41
C LEU A 636 -6.57 58.67 20.19
N ALA A 637 -5.62 58.25 21.00
CA ALA A 637 -4.98 56.96 20.89
C ALA A 637 -6.00 55.82 21.04
N VAL A 638 -6.88 55.93 22.04
CA VAL A 638 -7.93 54.91 22.30
C VAL A 638 -8.97 54.86 21.16
N VAL A 639 -9.52 56.05 20.82
CA VAL A 639 -10.56 56.13 19.78
C VAL A 639 -10.01 55.68 18.43
N ASN A 640 -8.78 56.05 18.12
CA ASN A 640 -8.15 55.66 16.85
C ASN A 640 -7.77 54.19 16.79
N GLU A 641 -7.66 53.44 17.86
CA GLU A 641 -7.41 52.00 17.86
C GLU A 641 -8.60 51.23 17.25
N HIS A 642 -9.83 51.65 17.54
CA HIS A 642 -11.06 50.94 17.16
C HIS A 642 -11.80 51.55 15.97
N ASN A 643 -11.38 52.69 15.44
CA ASN A 643 -12.05 53.36 14.33
C ASN A 643 -11.23 53.28 13.03
N ARG A 644 -11.91 52.99 11.91
CA ARG A 644 -11.29 52.97 10.58
C ARG A 644 -10.84 54.35 10.14
N HIS A 645 -11.64 55.37 10.43
CA HIS A 645 -11.37 56.78 10.20
C HIS A 645 -10.77 57.42 11.44
N LYS A 646 -9.55 57.96 11.28
CA LYS A 646 -8.78 58.45 12.45
C LYS A 646 -9.07 59.90 12.75
N MET A 647 -9.22 60.18 14.06
CA MET A 647 -9.20 61.57 14.56
C MET A 647 -7.78 62.08 14.56
N THR A 648 -7.64 63.38 14.26
CA THR A 648 -6.33 64.04 14.32
C THR A 648 -6.39 65.29 15.14
N PHE A 649 -5.29 65.56 15.85
CA PHE A 649 -5.08 66.80 16.61
C PHE A 649 -3.79 67.48 16.12
N SER A 650 -3.86 68.79 15.89
CA SER A 650 -2.69 69.61 15.52
C SER A 650 -2.66 70.87 16.36
N LEU A 651 -1.45 71.26 16.70
CA LEU A 651 -1.18 72.51 17.44
C LEU A 651 -0.02 73.23 16.73
N GLN A 652 -0.24 74.48 16.28
CA GLN A 652 0.70 75.23 15.46
C GLN A 652 0.76 76.67 15.94
N ASN A 653 2.00 77.26 16.08
CA ASN A 653 2.17 78.69 16.26
C ASN A 653 1.95 79.42 14.98
N ARG A 654 1.15 80.49 15.00
CA ARG A 654 1.05 81.44 13.91
C ARG A 654 2.25 82.34 13.93
N LYS A 655 2.70 82.75 12.75
CA LYS A 655 3.78 83.71 12.56
C LYS A 655 3.20 84.99 11.99
N ALA A 656 3.66 86.15 12.48
CA ALA A 656 3.43 87.48 11.90
C ALA A 656 4.33 87.61 10.66
N GLU A 657 4.12 88.67 9.89
CA GLU A 657 4.93 88.98 8.70
C GLU A 657 6.44 89.21 8.99
N ASP A 658 6.76 89.59 10.21
CA ASP A 658 8.13 89.70 10.73
C ASP A 658 8.75 88.37 11.25
N GLY A 659 8.03 87.25 11.16
CA GLY A 659 8.48 85.96 11.59
C GLY A 659 8.30 85.69 13.06
N SER A 660 7.84 86.65 13.87
CA SER A 660 7.52 86.49 15.32
C SER A 660 6.26 85.63 15.51
N VAL A 661 6.10 85.04 16.72
CA VAL A 661 4.90 84.26 17.04
C VAL A 661 3.74 85.20 17.30
N ALA A 662 2.67 85.09 16.52
CA ALA A 662 1.47 85.92 16.58
C ALA A 662 0.22 85.15 17.08
N GLY A 663 0.44 84.13 17.85
CA GLY A 663 -0.63 83.33 18.43
C GLY A 663 -0.51 81.82 18.16
N CYS A 664 -1.52 81.06 18.54
CA CYS A 664 -1.58 79.61 18.39
C CYS A 664 -2.89 79.14 17.74
N LEU A 665 -2.78 78.19 16.85
CA LEU A 665 -3.92 77.48 16.27
C LEU A 665 -3.93 76.03 16.77
N ALA A 666 -4.96 75.68 17.49
CA ALA A 666 -5.26 74.29 17.87
C ALA A 666 -6.44 73.74 17.06
N GLN A 667 -6.27 72.61 16.44
CA GLN A 667 -7.32 71.97 15.60
C GLN A 667 -7.51 70.53 15.93
N VAL A 668 -8.76 70.11 16.04
CA VAL A 668 -9.18 68.70 16.11
C VAL A 668 -10.05 68.36 14.93
N CYS A 669 -9.70 67.31 14.23
CA CYS A 669 -10.45 66.81 13.11
C CYS A 669 -11.11 65.47 13.50
N ILE A 670 -12.42 65.41 13.41
CA ILE A 670 -13.26 64.34 13.99
C ILE A 670 -14.06 63.72 12.84
N PRO A 671 -13.95 62.39 12.59
CA PRO A 671 -14.81 61.70 11.65
C PRO A 671 -16.23 61.58 12.19
N ASP A 672 -17.21 61.67 11.30
CA ASP A 672 -18.62 61.46 11.67
C ASP A 672 -18.82 59.95 12.08
N GLY A 673 -19.63 59.71 13.11
CA GLY A 673 -19.99 58.36 13.50
C GLY A 673 -18.88 57.51 14.17
N PHE A 674 -17.87 58.16 14.74
CA PHE A 674 -16.82 57.42 15.49
C PHE A 674 -17.39 56.69 16.74
N VAL A 675 -16.74 55.62 17.13
CA VAL A 675 -17.06 54.82 18.33
C VAL A 675 -15.95 55.00 19.36
N ILE A 676 -16.34 55.21 20.63
CA ILE A 676 -15.42 55.24 21.79
C ILE A 676 -15.50 53.93 22.55
#